data_4be13c4fa03f8e357741fdd052d5e2d8
#
_entry.id   4be13c4fa03f8e357741fdd052d5e2d8
#
_cell.length_a   1.000
_cell.length_b   1.000
_cell.length_c   1.000
_cell.angle_alpha   90.00
_cell.angle_beta   90.00
_cell.angle_gamma   90.00
#
_symmetry.space_group_name_H-M   'P 1'
#
loop_
_entity.id
_entity.type
_entity.pdbx_description
1 polymer ?
#
loop_
_entity_poly.entity_id
_entity_poly.type
_entity_poly.pdbx_seq_one_letter_code
_entity_poly.pdbx_strand_id
1 'polypeptide(L)'
;MGPRQRQGRSRSKTHALPIILLSFLGFLLIAGVAFGIGMVGNVNRWLSDLPDYTDANAYLVSEPTEIVDCNGNKIASFYTQNRKSITKDEVSPYVLQGTVDVEDERFYEHGGIDLWGIARAAVATLGGGHEGASTITQQLVRNTILQEEQFDSTIERKVREAYIAIKMEDMYSKDEILMMYLNTIYYGHGAYGIEAAAETYLSKSAADLTLSEAALLIGLPNSPSQYDPTVNPDLALSRRNKVLDNMLRLGHITQEEHDAAQAEPITLNVTEISGSGVDVYSQPYFVSYVKQLLEQEFSTDVLFKGGLTVKTTIDPTMQQVAENAVREQLDTLSLDGLDMGMVVVDPKTGYIKCMVGGYDYNADENHVNHATAKRPVGSTFKAFTLATAIQNGMNPNVTLNCNSPLKAKGTTTEVQNYANQSYGNITLKQATAYSSNTGYIQVAEAVGNSKIISLVKKLGIDPAKDNIEDVPVMTLGTGSISPLEMAAAYATFANGGYYRQPIAITEIDSRTGSVLYQHTDNPSQVLTEGEAAAVTDVLSGVMKGSGTGAAGALSVNQPYAGKTGTTDNTTNLWFCGYTPQLACALWTGYSAGEIPIQKYGTDLLGDSTNLPVFKQFMNTVLTGTEREEFATGTAPTYKNNSVWKFYGTNNTKKTENDDKDENEDEEETTTTTTTTTTTTETTGGDTTGGTGTTGGSTGGSTGGSTGGDGGTPTPTPTLTPDPSPTPDDTVG
;
A
#
# COMPACT_ATOMS: atom_id res chain seq x y z
N MET A 1 73.56 -24.27 -65.43
CA MET A 1 72.89 -23.63 -64.25
C MET A 1 71.56 -23.10 -64.77
N GLY A 2 70.44 -23.79 -64.48
CA GLY A 2 69.11 -23.47 -64.99
C GLY A 2 68.32 -22.60 -64.05
N PRO A 3 67.37 -21.76 -64.54
CA PRO A 3 66.52 -20.88 -63.67
C PRO A 3 65.30 -21.61 -63.18
N ARG A 4 64.99 -21.39 -61.90
CA ARG A 4 63.84 -21.89 -61.14
C ARG A 4 62.55 -21.22 -61.64
N GLN A 5 61.57 -22.01 -62.09
CA GLN A 5 60.20 -21.60 -62.39
C GLN A 5 59.44 -21.38 -61.06
N ARG A 6 58.92 -20.16 -60.86
CA ARG A 6 57.95 -19.85 -59.82
C ARG A 6 56.53 -20.17 -60.33
N GLN A 7 55.91 -21.17 -59.75
CA GLN A 7 54.47 -21.43 -59.94
C GLN A 7 53.64 -20.38 -59.21
N GLY A 8 52.92 -19.53 -59.92
CA GLY A 8 51.91 -18.63 -59.37
C GLY A 8 50.64 -19.40 -58.94
N ARG A 9 50.32 -19.45 -57.70
CA ARG A 9 49.02 -19.92 -57.19
C ARG A 9 47.94 -18.88 -57.57
N SER A 10 47.05 -19.23 -58.50
CA SER A 10 45.81 -18.53 -58.74
C SER A 10 44.90 -18.66 -57.52
N ARG A 11 44.62 -17.54 -56.83
CA ARG A 11 43.57 -17.46 -55.79
C ARG A 11 42.21 -17.40 -56.49
N SER A 12 41.47 -18.52 -56.56
CA SER A 12 40.04 -18.50 -56.86
C SER A 12 39.31 -17.67 -55.83
N LYS A 13 38.67 -16.59 -56.27
CA LYS A 13 37.74 -15.83 -55.45
C LYS A 13 36.50 -16.70 -55.18
N THR A 14 36.49 -17.43 -54.08
CA THR A 14 35.30 -18.16 -53.67
C THR A 14 34.22 -17.16 -53.31
N HIS A 15 33.09 -17.23 -53.99
CA HIS A 15 31.86 -16.48 -53.66
C HIS A 15 31.23 -17.03 -52.36
N ALA A 16 31.98 -17.04 -51.27
CA ALA A 16 31.52 -17.57 -49.98
C ALA A 16 30.36 -16.74 -49.40
N LEU A 17 30.37 -15.42 -49.60
CA LEU A 17 29.38 -14.53 -49.04
C LEU A 17 27.94 -14.80 -49.50
N PRO A 18 27.67 -14.94 -50.86
CA PRO A 18 26.31 -15.27 -51.31
C PRO A 18 25.86 -16.67 -50.90
N ILE A 19 26.77 -17.65 -50.80
CA ILE A 19 26.44 -19.00 -50.32
C ILE A 19 26.06 -18.98 -48.84
N ILE A 20 26.78 -18.24 -48.01
CA ILE A 20 26.47 -18.06 -46.56
C ILE A 20 25.11 -17.34 -46.41
N LEU A 21 24.85 -16.28 -47.18
CA LEU A 21 23.58 -15.54 -47.16
C LEU A 21 22.39 -16.43 -47.59
N LEU A 22 22.56 -17.23 -48.68
CA LEU A 22 21.53 -18.17 -49.13
C LEU A 22 21.29 -19.30 -48.12
N SER A 23 22.35 -19.81 -47.49
CA SER A 23 22.23 -20.83 -46.44
C SER A 23 21.53 -20.28 -45.19
N PHE A 24 21.82 -19.01 -44.78
CA PHE A 24 21.17 -18.34 -43.69
C PHE A 24 19.69 -18.06 -43.99
N LEU A 25 19.38 -17.62 -45.20
CA LEU A 25 17.99 -17.42 -45.65
C LEU A 25 17.20 -18.74 -45.69
N GLY A 26 17.86 -19.81 -46.19
CA GLY A 26 17.30 -21.18 -46.19
C GLY A 26 17.04 -21.70 -44.76
N PHE A 27 17.96 -21.44 -43.83
CA PHE A 27 17.78 -21.77 -42.42
C PHE A 27 16.61 -20.98 -41.79
N LEU A 28 16.51 -19.68 -42.05
CA LEU A 28 15.39 -18.87 -41.58
C LEU A 28 14.06 -19.36 -42.15
N LEU A 29 14.02 -19.79 -43.39
CA LEU A 29 12.81 -20.31 -44.02
C LEU A 29 12.41 -21.66 -43.40
N ILE A 30 13.36 -22.57 -43.18
CA ILE A 30 13.12 -23.87 -42.52
C ILE A 30 12.70 -23.65 -41.06
N ALA A 31 13.37 -22.75 -40.35
CA ALA A 31 13.01 -22.38 -38.96
C ALA A 31 11.60 -21.76 -38.93
N GLY A 32 11.25 -20.90 -39.85
CA GLY A 32 9.90 -20.33 -39.99
C GLY A 32 8.82 -21.37 -40.27
N VAL A 33 9.09 -22.33 -41.15
CA VAL A 33 8.17 -23.43 -41.41
C VAL A 33 8.03 -24.36 -40.23
N ALA A 34 9.13 -24.72 -39.57
CA ALA A 34 9.10 -25.55 -38.36
C ALA A 34 8.36 -24.86 -37.21
N PHE A 35 8.58 -23.54 -37.03
CA PHE A 35 7.85 -22.72 -36.09
C PHE A 35 6.35 -22.67 -36.44
N GLY A 36 6.01 -22.48 -37.70
CA GLY A 36 4.61 -22.47 -38.18
C GLY A 36 3.89 -23.80 -37.91
N ILE A 37 4.54 -24.94 -38.18
CA ILE A 37 3.97 -26.26 -37.89
C ILE A 37 3.79 -26.47 -36.39
N GLY A 38 4.77 -26.06 -35.57
CA GLY A 38 4.66 -26.11 -34.11
C GLY A 38 3.54 -25.23 -33.57
N MET A 39 3.37 -24.04 -34.18
CA MET A 39 2.29 -23.09 -33.82
C MET A 39 0.90 -23.67 -34.13
N VAL A 40 0.72 -24.27 -35.33
CA VAL A 40 -0.54 -24.93 -35.72
C VAL A 40 -0.89 -26.07 -34.76
N GLY A 41 0.10 -26.87 -34.35
CA GLY A 41 -0.10 -27.94 -33.35
C GLY A 41 -0.56 -27.41 -31.98
N ASN A 42 0.04 -26.31 -31.51
CA ASN A 42 -0.36 -25.68 -30.28
C ASN A 42 -1.75 -25.05 -30.40
N VAL A 43 -2.03 -24.31 -31.47
CA VAL A 43 -3.35 -23.70 -31.69
C VAL A 43 -4.46 -24.76 -31.70
N ASN A 44 -4.25 -25.90 -32.39
CA ASN A 44 -5.25 -26.97 -32.33
C ASN A 44 -5.47 -27.55 -30.93
N ARG A 45 -4.42 -27.65 -30.14
CA ARG A 45 -4.54 -28.06 -28.72
C ARG A 45 -5.31 -27.03 -27.90
N TRP A 46 -4.99 -25.74 -28.03
CA TRP A 46 -5.66 -24.66 -27.34
C TRP A 46 -7.14 -24.52 -27.69
N LEU A 47 -7.54 -24.92 -28.91
CA LEU A 47 -8.93 -24.89 -29.34
C LEU A 47 -9.68 -26.21 -29.11
N SER A 48 -9.04 -27.25 -28.57
CA SER A 48 -9.70 -28.55 -28.33
C SER A 48 -10.49 -28.60 -27.02
N ASP A 49 -10.24 -27.66 -26.13
CA ASP A 49 -10.84 -27.58 -24.78
C ASP A 49 -11.46 -26.19 -24.54
N LEU A 50 -12.30 -25.75 -25.47
CA LEU A 50 -13.03 -24.50 -25.34
C LEU A 50 -14.29 -24.70 -24.51
N PRO A 51 -14.65 -23.72 -23.63
CA PRO A 51 -15.96 -23.69 -22.99
C PRO A 51 -17.09 -23.68 -24.04
N ASP A 52 -18.29 -24.07 -23.61
CA ASP A 52 -19.46 -23.98 -24.50
C ASP A 52 -19.85 -22.51 -24.73
N TYR A 53 -19.42 -21.98 -25.86
CA TYR A 53 -19.71 -20.64 -26.31
C TYR A 53 -21.01 -20.52 -27.12
N THR A 54 -21.76 -21.64 -27.30
CA THR A 54 -23.01 -21.67 -28.08
C THR A 54 -24.26 -21.45 -27.23
N ASP A 55 -24.13 -21.62 -25.91
CA ASP A 55 -25.24 -21.34 -24.97
C ASP A 55 -25.34 -19.85 -24.66
N ALA A 56 -26.44 -19.20 -25.06
CA ALA A 56 -26.71 -17.80 -24.74
C ALA A 56 -26.73 -17.53 -23.22
N ASN A 57 -27.07 -18.52 -22.39
CA ASN A 57 -27.06 -18.41 -20.94
C ASN A 57 -25.64 -18.43 -20.34
N ALA A 58 -24.64 -18.98 -21.06
CA ALA A 58 -23.24 -18.93 -20.63
C ALA A 58 -22.71 -17.49 -20.53
N TYR A 59 -23.36 -16.53 -21.19
CA TYR A 59 -23.05 -15.10 -21.07
C TYR A 59 -23.70 -14.43 -19.85
N LEU A 60 -24.51 -15.16 -19.07
CA LEU A 60 -25.32 -14.63 -17.97
C LEU A 60 -24.94 -15.16 -16.59
N VAL A 61 -24.06 -16.18 -16.51
CA VAL A 61 -23.77 -16.86 -15.24
C VAL A 61 -22.70 -16.10 -14.48
N SER A 62 -23.10 -15.49 -13.35
CA SER A 62 -22.16 -14.99 -12.34
C SER A 62 -22.19 -15.93 -11.13
N GLU A 63 -21.02 -16.34 -10.65
CA GLU A 63 -20.91 -17.03 -9.37
C GLU A 63 -20.35 -16.07 -8.31
N PRO A 64 -20.84 -16.15 -7.06
CA PRO A 64 -20.33 -15.31 -5.99
C PRO A 64 -18.87 -15.68 -5.65
N THR A 65 -18.08 -14.67 -5.38
CA THR A 65 -16.76 -14.86 -4.75
C THR A 65 -16.95 -15.11 -3.27
N GLU A 66 -16.30 -16.14 -2.76
CA GLU A 66 -16.37 -16.52 -1.35
C GLU A 66 -15.09 -16.10 -0.62
N ILE A 67 -15.25 -15.40 0.49
CA ILE A 67 -14.15 -15.08 1.40
C ILE A 67 -14.20 -16.07 2.56
N VAL A 68 -13.11 -16.76 2.81
CA VAL A 68 -13.03 -17.76 3.86
C VAL A 68 -11.95 -17.43 4.90
N ASP A 69 -12.19 -17.82 6.15
CA ASP A 69 -11.24 -17.69 7.25
C ASP A 69 -10.05 -18.68 7.10
N CYS A 70 -9.11 -18.66 8.04
CA CYS A 70 -7.95 -19.57 8.02
C CYS A 70 -8.31 -21.06 8.16
N ASN A 71 -9.54 -21.38 8.51
CA ASN A 71 -10.06 -22.74 8.63
C ASN A 71 -10.91 -23.17 7.43
N GLY A 72 -11.11 -22.26 6.45
CA GLY A 72 -11.94 -22.50 5.28
C GLY A 72 -13.44 -22.22 5.49
N ASN A 73 -13.85 -21.64 6.62
CA ASN A 73 -15.24 -21.26 6.83
C ASN A 73 -15.55 -19.95 6.12
N LYS A 74 -16.69 -19.89 5.45
CA LYS A 74 -17.15 -18.69 4.76
C LYS A 74 -17.45 -17.57 5.75
N ILE A 75 -16.83 -16.41 5.52
CA ILE A 75 -17.03 -15.19 6.32
C ILE A 75 -17.73 -14.08 5.54
N ALA A 76 -17.64 -14.10 4.21
CA ALA A 76 -18.39 -13.19 3.34
C ALA A 76 -18.61 -13.81 1.96
N SER A 77 -19.56 -13.23 1.23
CA SER A 77 -19.86 -13.58 -0.15
C SER A 77 -20.06 -12.30 -0.97
N PHE A 78 -19.35 -12.16 -2.08
CA PHE A 78 -19.51 -11.04 -3.01
C PHE A 78 -20.25 -11.54 -4.24
N TYR A 79 -21.39 -10.95 -4.53
CA TYR A 79 -22.22 -11.35 -5.66
C TYR A 79 -22.87 -10.12 -6.30
N THR A 80 -23.30 -10.28 -7.54
CA THR A 80 -24.03 -9.23 -8.25
C THR A 80 -25.50 -9.58 -8.29
N GLN A 81 -26.34 -8.73 -7.75
CA GLN A 81 -27.79 -8.88 -7.91
C GLN A 81 -28.40 -7.87 -8.91
N ASN A 82 -27.63 -6.87 -9.34
CA ASN A 82 -28.20 -5.82 -10.18
C ASN A 82 -27.77 -5.97 -11.64
N ARG A 83 -28.59 -6.68 -12.39
CA ARG A 83 -28.64 -6.64 -13.86
C ARG A 83 -30.03 -6.25 -14.30
N LYS A 84 -30.11 -5.17 -15.01
CA LYS A 84 -31.33 -4.81 -15.76
C LYS A 84 -30.90 -4.84 -17.22
N SER A 85 -31.22 -5.96 -17.89
CA SER A 85 -31.02 -6.07 -19.33
C SER A 85 -32.04 -5.19 -20.03
N ILE A 86 -31.55 -4.32 -20.89
CA ILE A 86 -32.36 -3.40 -21.69
C ILE A 86 -32.14 -3.66 -23.17
N THR A 87 -33.13 -3.28 -23.97
CA THR A 87 -33.09 -3.35 -25.42
C THR A 87 -32.39 -2.13 -26.03
N LYS A 88 -32.06 -2.20 -27.32
CA LYS A 88 -31.40 -1.10 -28.03
C LYS A 88 -32.22 0.21 -28.01
N ASP A 89 -33.55 0.12 -28.03
CA ASP A 89 -34.42 1.29 -28.00
C ASP A 89 -34.51 1.96 -26.63
N GLU A 90 -33.99 1.30 -25.60
CA GLU A 90 -33.88 1.77 -24.21
C GLU A 90 -32.51 2.31 -23.86
N VAL A 91 -31.66 2.55 -24.86
CA VAL A 91 -30.29 3.11 -24.68
C VAL A 91 -30.14 4.41 -25.46
N SER A 92 -29.56 5.42 -24.83
CA SER A 92 -29.22 6.68 -25.51
C SER A 92 -28.36 6.43 -26.75
N PRO A 93 -28.66 7.05 -27.90
CA PRO A 93 -27.84 6.97 -29.10
C PRO A 93 -26.38 7.36 -28.89
N TYR A 94 -26.12 8.26 -27.93
CA TYR A 94 -24.75 8.66 -27.58
C TYR A 94 -23.96 7.51 -26.92
N VAL A 95 -24.62 6.67 -26.14
CA VAL A 95 -23.98 5.48 -25.54
C VAL A 95 -23.66 4.45 -26.65
N LEU A 96 -24.61 4.15 -27.52
CA LEU A 96 -24.42 3.18 -28.58
C LEU A 96 -23.24 3.57 -29.49
N GLN A 97 -23.23 4.82 -29.95
CA GLN A 97 -22.20 5.31 -30.85
C GLN A 97 -20.87 5.54 -30.13
N GLY A 98 -20.89 6.18 -28.98
CA GLY A 98 -19.65 6.49 -28.24
C GLY A 98 -18.92 5.25 -27.73
N THR A 99 -19.63 4.18 -27.38
CA THR A 99 -19.00 2.90 -27.02
C THR A 99 -18.19 2.34 -28.20
N VAL A 100 -18.77 2.35 -29.40
CA VAL A 100 -18.08 1.93 -30.63
C VAL A 100 -16.88 2.82 -30.92
N ASP A 101 -17.03 4.13 -30.81
CA ASP A 101 -15.98 5.13 -31.08
C ASP A 101 -14.75 4.98 -30.17
N VAL A 102 -14.95 4.51 -28.95
CA VAL A 102 -13.90 4.44 -27.94
C VAL A 102 -13.27 3.06 -27.85
N GLU A 103 -14.11 2.01 -27.89
CA GLU A 103 -13.66 0.64 -27.64
C GLU A 103 -13.28 -0.07 -28.95
N ASP A 104 -13.97 0.25 -30.07
CA ASP A 104 -13.76 -0.45 -31.34
C ASP A 104 -14.30 0.38 -32.53
N GLU A 105 -13.55 1.40 -32.95
CA GLU A 105 -13.99 2.37 -33.97
C GLU A 105 -14.45 1.76 -35.32
N ARG A 106 -14.03 0.50 -35.58
CA ARG A 106 -14.40 -0.23 -36.82
C ARG A 106 -15.26 -1.47 -36.51
N PHE A 107 -15.96 -1.47 -35.41
CA PHE A 107 -16.77 -2.58 -34.94
C PHE A 107 -17.67 -3.17 -36.04
N TYR A 108 -18.32 -2.31 -36.82
CA TYR A 108 -19.23 -2.72 -37.90
C TYR A 108 -18.50 -3.18 -39.18
N GLU A 109 -17.18 -3.07 -39.26
CA GLU A 109 -16.38 -3.35 -40.49
C GLU A 109 -15.65 -4.70 -40.46
N HIS A 110 -15.41 -5.25 -39.26
CA HIS A 110 -14.66 -6.51 -39.10
C HIS A 110 -15.52 -7.66 -38.59
N GLY A 111 -14.99 -8.89 -38.61
CA GLY A 111 -15.65 -10.13 -38.16
C GLY A 111 -14.99 -10.70 -36.90
N GLY A 112 -15.24 -10.14 -35.70
CA GLY A 112 -14.76 -10.60 -34.39
C GLY A 112 -13.37 -10.11 -34.02
N ILE A 113 -12.47 -9.95 -34.98
CA ILE A 113 -11.11 -9.43 -34.80
C ILE A 113 -10.81 -8.29 -35.76
N ASP A 114 -10.12 -7.25 -35.28
CA ASP A 114 -9.66 -6.14 -36.07
C ASP A 114 -8.17 -6.28 -36.43
N LEU A 115 -7.85 -6.84 -37.61
CA LEU A 115 -6.47 -7.01 -38.05
C LEU A 115 -5.73 -5.68 -38.28
N TRP A 116 -6.45 -4.61 -38.65
CA TRP A 116 -5.89 -3.27 -38.78
C TRP A 116 -5.58 -2.63 -37.43
N GLY A 117 -6.47 -2.78 -36.47
CA GLY A 117 -6.25 -2.35 -35.10
C GLY A 117 -5.04 -3.04 -34.47
N ILE A 118 -4.92 -4.35 -34.65
CA ILE A 118 -3.74 -5.12 -34.20
C ILE A 118 -2.45 -4.60 -34.84
N ALA A 119 -2.45 -4.33 -36.15
CA ALA A 119 -1.29 -3.79 -36.83
C ALA A 119 -0.92 -2.38 -36.35
N ARG A 120 -1.92 -1.51 -36.13
CA ARG A 120 -1.75 -0.15 -35.57
C ARG A 120 -1.17 -0.20 -34.18
N ALA A 121 -1.74 -1.02 -33.29
CA ALA A 121 -1.28 -1.18 -31.91
C ALA A 121 0.15 -1.73 -31.82
N ALA A 122 0.50 -2.65 -32.71
CA ALA A 122 1.87 -3.16 -32.80
C ALA A 122 2.87 -2.06 -33.20
N VAL A 123 2.51 -1.17 -34.14
CA VAL A 123 3.35 -0.03 -34.52
C VAL A 123 3.43 0.99 -33.38
N ALA A 124 2.33 1.29 -32.71
CA ALA A 124 2.30 2.19 -31.56
C ALA A 124 3.20 1.68 -30.42
N THR A 125 3.13 0.37 -30.12
CA THR A 125 3.98 -0.26 -29.10
C THR A 125 5.47 -0.18 -29.45
N LEU A 126 5.84 -0.38 -30.71
CA LEU A 126 7.22 -0.19 -31.18
C LEU A 126 7.69 1.26 -31.07
N GLY A 127 6.75 2.23 -31.11
CA GLY A 127 6.99 3.65 -30.88
C GLY A 127 6.99 4.09 -29.42
N GLY A 128 6.83 3.16 -28.45
CA GLY A 128 6.77 3.45 -27.01
C GLY A 128 5.39 3.91 -26.50
N GLY A 129 4.34 3.79 -27.33
CA GLY A 129 2.94 4.01 -26.93
C GLY A 129 2.23 2.70 -26.58
N HIS A 130 1.11 2.80 -25.88
CA HIS A 130 0.20 1.68 -25.62
C HIS A 130 -1.16 1.98 -26.24
N GLU A 131 -1.56 1.20 -27.24
CA GLU A 131 -2.92 1.22 -27.79
C GLU A 131 -3.60 -0.14 -27.58
N GLY A 132 -4.86 -0.14 -27.17
CA GLY A 132 -5.71 -1.33 -27.10
C GLY A 132 -6.06 -1.78 -28.53
N ALA A 133 -6.02 -3.10 -28.78
CA ALA A 133 -6.40 -3.69 -30.05
C ALA A 133 -7.47 -4.78 -29.92
N SER A 134 -8.08 -4.92 -28.74
CA SER A 134 -9.15 -5.88 -28.50
C SER A 134 -10.49 -5.28 -28.94
N THR A 135 -11.24 -6.04 -29.74
CA THR A 135 -12.57 -5.63 -30.22
C THR A 135 -13.63 -5.73 -29.11
N ILE A 136 -14.78 -5.08 -29.27
CA ILE A 136 -15.95 -5.22 -28.37
C ILE A 136 -16.31 -6.70 -28.21
N THR A 137 -16.34 -7.47 -29.31
CA THR A 137 -16.62 -8.91 -29.29
C THR A 137 -15.61 -9.69 -28.48
N GLN A 138 -14.29 -9.37 -28.62
CA GLN A 138 -13.23 -10.00 -27.83
C GLN A 138 -13.37 -9.65 -26.34
N GLN A 139 -13.71 -8.41 -26.01
CA GLN A 139 -13.92 -8.00 -24.63
C GLN A 139 -15.12 -8.72 -24.02
N LEU A 140 -16.22 -8.85 -24.77
CA LEU A 140 -17.40 -9.59 -24.33
C LEU A 140 -17.05 -11.06 -24.07
N VAL A 141 -16.37 -11.74 -24.98
CA VAL A 141 -15.91 -13.14 -24.83
C VAL A 141 -15.03 -13.28 -23.58
N ARG A 142 -14.07 -12.38 -23.39
CA ARG A 142 -13.17 -12.40 -22.24
C ARG A 142 -13.92 -12.26 -20.93
N ASN A 143 -14.90 -11.37 -20.88
CA ASN A 143 -15.62 -11.05 -19.64
C ASN A 143 -16.79 -12.01 -19.35
N THR A 144 -17.06 -12.96 -20.25
CA THR A 144 -18.15 -13.94 -20.12
C THR A 144 -17.64 -15.37 -20.23
N ILE A 145 -17.39 -15.84 -21.45
CA ILE A 145 -17.03 -17.23 -21.75
C ILE A 145 -15.65 -17.62 -21.24
N LEU A 146 -14.65 -16.71 -21.33
CA LEU A 146 -13.28 -16.93 -20.86
C LEU A 146 -13.01 -16.19 -19.55
N GLN A 147 -14.03 -16.05 -18.71
CA GLN A 147 -13.92 -15.34 -17.44
C GLN A 147 -12.83 -15.93 -16.53
N GLU A 148 -12.68 -17.25 -16.53
CA GLU A 148 -11.65 -17.95 -15.77
C GLU A 148 -10.21 -17.65 -16.26
N GLU A 149 -10.06 -17.35 -17.56
CA GLU A 149 -8.78 -17.04 -18.20
C GLU A 149 -8.52 -15.53 -18.34
N GLN A 150 -9.43 -14.65 -17.88
CA GLN A 150 -9.38 -13.21 -18.23
C GLN A 150 -8.10 -12.52 -17.77
N PHE A 151 -7.43 -13.04 -16.71
CA PHE A 151 -6.16 -12.54 -16.18
C PHE A 151 -4.94 -13.15 -16.82
N ASP A 152 -5.09 -14.25 -17.58
CA ASP A 152 -3.96 -14.87 -18.23
C ASP A 152 -3.42 -13.95 -19.33
N SER A 153 -2.23 -13.44 -19.18
CA SER A 153 -1.54 -12.65 -20.21
C SER A 153 -0.90 -13.55 -21.29
N THR A 154 -1.49 -14.71 -21.58
CA THR A 154 -0.94 -15.73 -22.48
C THR A 154 -1.39 -15.56 -23.93
N ILE A 155 -0.56 -16.03 -24.86
CA ILE A 155 -0.94 -16.11 -26.29
C ILE A 155 -2.10 -17.09 -26.47
N GLU A 156 -2.14 -18.16 -25.67
CA GLU A 156 -3.20 -19.16 -25.67
C GLU A 156 -4.57 -18.52 -25.45
N ARG A 157 -4.74 -17.79 -24.37
CA ARG A 157 -5.97 -17.05 -24.10
C ARG A 157 -6.36 -16.12 -25.27
N LYS A 158 -5.41 -15.35 -25.81
CA LYS A 158 -5.68 -14.43 -26.92
C LYS A 158 -6.13 -15.15 -28.19
N VAL A 159 -5.61 -16.36 -28.44
CA VAL A 159 -6.04 -17.19 -29.59
C VAL A 159 -7.45 -17.75 -29.32
N ARG A 160 -7.76 -18.23 -28.12
CA ARG A 160 -9.08 -18.72 -27.72
C ARG A 160 -10.11 -17.60 -27.81
N GLU A 161 -9.81 -16.43 -27.25
CA GLU A 161 -10.61 -15.22 -27.31
C GLU A 161 -10.94 -14.83 -28.76
N ALA A 162 -9.92 -14.75 -29.63
CA ALA A 162 -10.10 -14.40 -31.03
C ALA A 162 -10.95 -15.41 -31.79
N TYR A 163 -10.74 -16.72 -31.54
CA TYR A 163 -11.52 -17.77 -32.16
C TYR A 163 -13.01 -17.70 -31.77
N ILE A 164 -13.30 -17.59 -30.48
CA ILE A 164 -14.68 -17.49 -29.98
C ILE A 164 -15.33 -16.21 -30.51
N ALA A 165 -14.61 -15.07 -30.51
CA ALA A 165 -15.11 -13.81 -31.04
C ALA A 165 -15.55 -13.91 -32.50
N ILE A 166 -14.76 -14.59 -33.36
CA ILE A 166 -15.14 -14.86 -34.76
C ILE A 166 -16.40 -15.73 -34.79
N LYS A 167 -16.47 -16.77 -33.95
CA LYS A 167 -17.63 -17.67 -33.93
C LYS A 167 -18.89 -16.98 -33.42
N MET A 168 -18.75 -16.07 -32.46
CA MET A 168 -19.83 -15.26 -31.93
C MET A 168 -20.43 -14.36 -33.02
N GLU A 169 -19.63 -13.76 -33.89
CA GLU A 169 -20.09 -12.96 -35.02
C GLU A 169 -20.67 -13.77 -36.18
N ASP A 170 -20.40 -15.10 -36.23
CA ASP A 170 -21.12 -16.02 -37.08
C ASP A 170 -22.56 -16.31 -36.59
N MET A 171 -22.82 -16.15 -35.28
CA MET A 171 -24.09 -16.50 -34.60
C MET A 171 -25.00 -15.30 -34.33
N TYR A 172 -24.45 -14.14 -34.00
CA TYR A 172 -25.15 -12.94 -33.56
C TYR A 172 -24.83 -11.75 -34.47
N SER A 173 -25.80 -10.87 -34.65
CA SER A 173 -25.59 -9.59 -35.34
C SER A 173 -24.71 -8.64 -34.49
N LYS A 174 -24.10 -7.66 -35.13
CA LYS A 174 -23.33 -6.63 -34.47
C LYS A 174 -24.13 -5.89 -33.38
N ASP A 175 -25.37 -5.58 -33.65
CA ASP A 175 -26.25 -4.91 -32.68
C ASP A 175 -26.55 -5.80 -31.48
N GLU A 176 -26.77 -7.11 -31.67
CA GLU A 176 -26.96 -8.04 -30.56
C GLU A 176 -25.69 -8.15 -29.71
N ILE A 177 -24.53 -8.24 -30.34
CA ILE A 177 -23.22 -8.28 -29.65
C ILE A 177 -22.99 -6.98 -28.85
N LEU A 178 -23.27 -5.82 -29.44
CA LEU A 178 -23.16 -4.53 -28.75
C LEU A 178 -24.10 -4.46 -27.54
N MET A 179 -25.33 -4.93 -27.68
CA MET A 179 -26.28 -4.97 -26.56
C MET A 179 -25.88 -5.98 -25.49
N MET A 180 -25.35 -7.16 -25.86
CA MET A 180 -24.77 -8.11 -24.89
C MET A 180 -23.61 -7.46 -24.11
N TYR A 181 -22.73 -6.72 -24.80
CA TYR A 181 -21.64 -5.97 -24.17
C TYR A 181 -22.17 -4.91 -23.21
N LEU A 182 -23.05 -4.03 -23.65
CA LEU A 182 -23.60 -2.94 -22.86
C LEU A 182 -24.41 -3.43 -21.64
N ASN A 183 -25.04 -4.59 -21.73
CA ASN A 183 -25.79 -5.23 -20.64
C ASN A 183 -24.90 -6.03 -19.68
N THR A 184 -23.61 -6.24 -20.02
CA THR A 184 -22.76 -7.18 -19.28
C THR A 184 -21.56 -6.50 -18.64
N ILE A 185 -20.96 -5.52 -19.32
CA ILE A 185 -19.69 -4.92 -18.89
C ILE A 185 -19.85 -4.19 -17.55
N TYR A 186 -18.78 -4.18 -16.78
CA TYR A 186 -18.73 -3.53 -15.49
C TYR A 186 -18.36 -2.04 -15.58
N TYR A 187 -19.12 -1.20 -14.92
CA TYR A 187 -18.97 0.26 -14.91
C TYR A 187 -18.47 0.84 -13.58
N GLY A 188 -18.16 0.00 -12.59
CA GLY A 188 -17.82 0.47 -11.24
C GLY A 188 -19.01 0.46 -10.29
N HIS A 189 -18.77 0.67 -8.99
CA HIS A 189 -19.80 0.78 -7.95
C HIS A 189 -20.83 -0.38 -7.92
N GLY A 190 -20.40 -1.59 -8.27
CA GLY A 190 -21.30 -2.74 -8.35
C GLY A 190 -22.25 -2.71 -9.55
N ALA A 191 -22.15 -1.74 -10.47
CA ALA A 191 -23.03 -1.58 -11.61
C ALA A 191 -22.57 -2.41 -12.81
N TYR A 192 -23.36 -3.40 -13.18
CA TYR A 192 -23.17 -4.23 -14.36
C TYR A 192 -24.22 -3.93 -15.41
N GLY A 193 -23.74 -3.53 -16.58
CA GLY A 193 -24.57 -3.01 -17.65
C GLY A 193 -24.84 -1.52 -17.51
N ILE A 194 -25.10 -0.91 -18.65
CA ILE A 194 -25.24 0.54 -18.80
C ILE A 194 -26.45 1.12 -18.05
N GLU A 195 -27.55 0.37 -17.96
CA GLU A 195 -28.74 0.81 -17.22
C GLU A 195 -28.44 0.88 -15.73
N ALA A 196 -27.82 -0.19 -15.19
CA ALA A 196 -27.41 -0.19 -13.79
C ALA A 196 -26.39 0.93 -13.47
N ALA A 197 -25.48 1.22 -14.40
CA ALA A 197 -24.54 2.32 -14.26
C ALA A 197 -25.23 3.70 -14.25
N ALA A 198 -26.20 3.90 -15.17
CA ALA A 198 -26.97 5.14 -15.25
C ALA A 198 -27.81 5.36 -13.98
N GLU A 199 -28.46 4.29 -13.47
CA GLU A 199 -29.21 4.33 -12.22
C GLU A 199 -28.30 4.61 -11.01
N THR A 200 -27.13 3.96 -10.96
CA THR A 200 -26.15 4.07 -9.84
C THR A 200 -25.55 5.46 -9.74
N TYR A 201 -24.95 5.95 -10.82
CA TYR A 201 -24.20 7.21 -10.76
C TYR A 201 -25.05 8.44 -10.92
N LEU A 202 -26.20 8.34 -11.63
CA LEU A 202 -26.96 9.48 -12.10
C LEU A 202 -28.44 9.43 -11.71
N SER A 203 -28.93 8.30 -11.14
CA SER A 203 -30.37 8.06 -10.87
C SER A 203 -31.24 8.31 -12.11
N LYS A 204 -30.77 7.87 -13.28
CA LYS A 204 -31.43 8.02 -14.58
C LYS A 204 -31.50 6.69 -15.32
N SER A 205 -32.45 6.57 -16.27
CA SER A 205 -32.39 5.49 -17.26
C SER A 205 -31.27 5.74 -18.28
N ALA A 206 -30.71 4.67 -18.82
CA ALA A 206 -29.74 4.74 -19.92
C ALA A 206 -30.29 5.42 -21.19
N ALA A 207 -31.61 5.40 -21.39
CA ALA A 207 -32.27 6.11 -22.47
C ALA A 207 -32.19 7.64 -22.36
N ASP A 208 -32.13 8.16 -21.12
CA ASP A 208 -32.20 9.60 -20.81
C ASP A 208 -30.85 10.27 -20.61
N LEU A 209 -29.75 9.53 -20.88
CA LEU A 209 -28.40 10.05 -20.73
C LEU A 209 -28.11 11.15 -21.76
N THR A 210 -27.62 12.30 -21.28
CA THR A 210 -27.05 13.36 -22.11
C THR A 210 -25.73 12.93 -22.73
N LEU A 211 -25.20 13.69 -23.69
CA LEU A 211 -23.90 13.41 -24.30
C LEU A 211 -22.76 13.38 -23.25
N SER A 212 -22.75 14.34 -22.32
CA SER A 212 -21.73 14.41 -21.25
C SER A 212 -21.82 13.23 -20.30
N GLU A 213 -23.03 12.85 -19.88
CA GLU A 213 -23.27 11.73 -19.00
C GLU A 213 -22.96 10.36 -19.68
N ALA A 214 -23.37 10.21 -20.94
CA ALA A 214 -23.02 9.05 -21.73
C ALA A 214 -21.50 8.89 -21.86
N ALA A 215 -20.78 9.98 -22.20
CA ALA A 215 -19.34 9.98 -22.33
C ALA A 215 -18.61 9.68 -21.00
N LEU A 216 -19.17 10.11 -19.86
CA LEU A 216 -18.67 9.73 -18.53
C LEU A 216 -18.73 8.22 -18.36
N LEU A 217 -19.94 7.64 -18.49
CA LEU A 217 -20.12 6.21 -18.26
C LEU A 217 -19.35 5.34 -19.26
N ILE A 218 -19.32 5.69 -20.55
CA ILE A 218 -18.52 4.98 -21.58
C ILE A 218 -17.03 4.94 -21.20
N GLY A 219 -16.54 5.93 -20.50
CA GLY A 219 -15.15 6.01 -20.05
C GLY A 219 -14.77 4.99 -18.99
N LEU A 220 -15.71 4.55 -18.15
CA LEU A 220 -15.44 3.76 -16.95
C LEU A 220 -14.92 2.33 -17.20
N PRO A 221 -15.45 1.54 -18.17
CA PRO A 221 -15.06 0.13 -18.34
C PRO A 221 -13.58 -0.10 -18.61
N ASN A 222 -12.85 0.90 -19.08
CA ASN A 222 -11.42 0.80 -19.33
C ASN A 222 -10.60 0.53 -18.04
N SER A 223 -10.99 1.18 -16.93
CA SER A 223 -10.46 0.95 -15.58
C SER A 223 -11.45 1.49 -14.55
N PRO A 224 -12.48 0.72 -14.19
CA PRO A 224 -13.61 1.20 -13.41
C PRO A 224 -13.22 1.81 -12.05
N SER A 225 -12.33 1.17 -11.31
CA SER A 225 -11.87 1.70 -10.01
C SER A 225 -11.00 2.96 -10.14
N GLN A 226 -10.22 3.08 -11.24
CA GLN A 226 -9.37 4.25 -11.46
C GLN A 226 -10.17 5.47 -11.91
N TYR A 227 -11.21 5.23 -12.72
CA TYR A 227 -12.05 6.30 -13.29
C TYR A 227 -13.35 6.50 -12.54
N ASP A 228 -13.52 5.87 -11.36
CA ASP A 228 -14.69 6.07 -10.51
C ASP A 228 -14.85 7.56 -10.17
N PRO A 229 -15.93 8.22 -10.62
CA PRO A 229 -16.11 9.64 -10.41
C PRO A 229 -16.40 10.02 -8.95
N THR A 230 -16.77 9.06 -8.10
CA THR A 230 -16.98 9.27 -6.66
C THR A 230 -15.67 9.29 -5.89
N VAL A 231 -14.63 8.63 -6.42
CA VAL A 231 -13.30 8.50 -5.77
C VAL A 231 -12.27 9.39 -6.45
N ASN A 232 -12.25 9.42 -7.79
CA ASN A 232 -11.24 10.10 -8.62
C ASN A 232 -11.89 11.04 -9.65
N PRO A 233 -12.60 12.12 -9.25
CA PRO A 233 -13.37 12.98 -10.14
C PRO A 233 -12.53 13.60 -11.27
N ASP A 234 -11.28 13.97 -11.00
CA ASP A 234 -10.39 14.57 -12.00
C ASP A 234 -9.98 13.56 -13.09
N LEU A 235 -9.73 12.32 -12.71
CA LEU A 235 -9.42 11.25 -13.66
C LEU A 235 -10.65 10.87 -14.48
N ALA A 236 -11.81 10.80 -13.84
CA ALA A 236 -13.10 10.59 -14.51
C ALA A 236 -13.39 11.71 -15.53
N LEU A 237 -13.19 12.98 -15.14
CA LEU A 237 -13.33 14.13 -16.02
C LEU A 237 -12.38 14.05 -17.23
N SER A 238 -11.12 13.75 -16.99
CA SER A 238 -10.12 13.58 -18.05
C SER A 238 -10.51 12.45 -19.02
N ARG A 239 -11.02 11.33 -18.48
CA ARG A 239 -11.44 10.18 -19.28
C ARG A 239 -12.69 10.49 -20.09
N ARG A 240 -13.69 11.16 -19.50
CA ARG A 240 -14.90 11.65 -20.19
C ARG A 240 -14.51 12.53 -21.39
N ASN A 241 -13.65 13.51 -21.16
CA ASN A 241 -13.22 14.43 -22.21
C ASN A 241 -12.51 13.70 -23.35
N LYS A 242 -11.72 12.65 -23.06
CA LYS A 242 -11.11 11.80 -24.09
C LYS A 242 -12.12 11.02 -24.92
N VAL A 243 -13.24 10.58 -24.31
CA VAL A 243 -14.36 9.98 -25.04
C VAL A 243 -14.96 10.98 -26.01
N LEU A 244 -15.27 12.20 -25.55
CA LEU A 244 -15.79 13.29 -26.39
C LEU A 244 -14.85 13.65 -27.53
N ASP A 245 -13.53 13.74 -27.27
CA ASP A 245 -12.51 13.98 -28.30
C ASP A 245 -12.54 12.90 -29.40
N ASN A 246 -12.74 11.62 -29.02
CA ASN A 246 -12.84 10.55 -30.01
C ASN A 246 -14.12 10.64 -30.84
N MET A 247 -15.26 10.94 -30.21
CA MET A 247 -16.53 11.10 -30.92
C MET A 247 -16.47 12.27 -31.92
N LEU A 248 -15.85 13.41 -31.52
CA LEU A 248 -15.62 14.54 -32.42
C LEU A 248 -14.66 14.17 -33.57
N ARG A 249 -13.55 13.52 -33.26
CA ARG A 249 -12.57 13.07 -34.25
C ARG A 249 -13.17 12.19 -35.35
N LEU A 250 -14.13 11.33 -34.96
CA LEU A 250 -14.84 10.44 -35.87
C LEU A 250 -16.04 11.09 -36.55
N GLY A 251 -16.40 12.32 -36.16
CA GLY A 251 -17.47 13.09 -36.78
C GLY A 251 -18.88 12.69 -36.33
N HIS A 252 -19.01 12.03 -35.19
CA HIS A 252 -20.29 11.59 -34.64
C HIS A 252 -20.95 12.64 -33.74
N ILE A 253 -20.18 13.67 -33.35
CA ILE A 253 -20.68 14.91 -32.71
C ILE A 253 -20.07 16.13 -33.36
N THR A 254 -20.75 17.25 -33.30
CA THR A 254 -20.26 18.54 -33.78
C THR A 254 -19.29 19.17 -32.79
N GLN A 255 -18.53 20.18 -33.24
CA GLN A 255 -17.64 20.95 -32.35
C GLN A 255 -18.44 21.64 -31.23
N GLU A 256 -19.64 22.16 -31.54
CA GLU A 256 -20.50 22.85 -30.59
C GLU A 256 -20.98 21.88 -29.49
N GLU A 257 -21.38 20.65 -29.85
CA GLU A 257 -21.79 19.62 -28.91
C GLU A 257 -20.62 19.17 -28.03
N HIS A 258 -19.45 18.98 -28.63
CA HIS A 258 -18.23 18.62 -27.91
C HIS A 258 -17.87 19.68 -26.86
N ASP A 259 -17.78 20.97 -27.27
CA ASP A 259 -17.36 22.04 -26.37
C ASP A 259 -18.37 22.27 -25.24
N ALA A 260 -19.67 22.13 -25.55
CA ALA A 260 -20.74 22.18 -24.55
C ALA A 260 -20.64 21.04 -23.54
N ALA A 261 -20.47 19.81 -24.01
CA ALA A 261 -20.35 18.63 -23.15
C ALA A 261 -19.07 18.61 -22.30
N GLN A 262 -17.96 19.13 -22.84
CA GLN A 262 -16.72 19.26 -22.04
C GLN A 262 -16.81 20.36 -20.97
N ALA A 263 -17.56 21.42 -21.22
CA ALA A 263 -17.79 22.52 -20.26
C ALA A 263 -18.76 22.13 -19.13
N GLU A 264 -19.54 21.07 -19.32
CA GLU A 264 -20.49 20.60 -18.32
C GLU A 264 -19.77 19.92 -17.15
N PRO A 265 -20.04 20.35 -15.89
CA PRO A 265 -19.44 19.69 -14.73
C PRO A 265 -20.02 18.28 -14.55
N ILE A 266 -19.22 17.35 -14.02
CA ILE A 266 -19.72 16.04 -13.59
C ILE A 266 -20.62 16.29 -12.38
N THR A 267 -21.91 15.99 -12.53
CA THR A 267 -22.88 16.07 -11.45
C THR A 267 -23.40 14.65 -11.19
N LEU A 268 -23.05 14.10 -10.05
CA LEU A 268 -23.48 12.77 -9.64
C LEU A 268 -24.75 12.86 -8.80
N ASN A 269 -25.60 11.87 -8.94
CA ASN A 269 -26.71 11.60 -8.04
C ASN A 269 -26.64 10.11 -7.69
N VAL A 270 -25.65 9.77 -6.84
CA VAL A 270 -25.34 8.39 -6.54
C VAL A 270 -26.44 7.78 -5.72
N THR A 271 -27.06 6.72 -6.25
CA THR A 271 -27.99 5.89 -5.51
C THR A 271 -27.23 4.63 -5.10
N GLU A 272 -27.09 4.42 -3.80
CA GLU A 272 -26.60 3.12 -3.32
C GLU A 272 -27.61 2.05 -3.77
N ILE A 273 -27.11 1.15 -4.61
CA ILE A 273 -27.91 0.01 -5.03
C ILE A 273 -28.05 -0.89 -3.80
N SER A 274 -29.23 -0.86 -3.19
CA SER A 274 -29.64 -1.86 -2.21
C SER A 274 -29.62 -3.23 -2.88
N GLY A 275 -28.44 -3.85 -2.95
CA GLY A 275 -28.26 -5.13 -3.65
C GLY A 275 -26.90 -5.35 -4.28
N SER A 276 -25.92 -4.41 -4.18
CA SER A 276 -24.52 -4.77 -4.43
C SER A 276 -24.13 -5.77 -3.33
N GLY A 277 -24.16 -7.04 -3.69
CA GLY A 277 -24.22 -8.12 -2.77
C GLY A 277 -22.86 -8.37 -2.13
N VAL A 278 -22.64 -7.74 -1.01
CA VAL A 278 -21.66 -8.20 -0.04
C VAL A 278 -22.44 -8.70 1.15
N ASP A 279 -22.66 -10.00 1.22
CA ASP A 279 -23.14 -10.61 2.45
C ASP A 279 -21.94 -10.82 3.36
N VAL A 280 -21.89 -10.09 4.46
CA VAL A 280 -20.90 -10.28 5.51
C VAL A 280 -21.53 -11.08 6.64
N TYR A 281 -21.02 -12.29 6.83
CA TYR A 281 -21.51 -13.20 7.87
C TYR A 281 -20.80 -12.97 9.20
N SER A 282 -19.52 -12.55 9.12
CA SER A 282 -18.67 -12.27 10.28
C SER A 282 -17.47 -11.38 9.92
N GLN A 283 -16.83 -10.79 10.90
CA GLN A 283 -15.61 -9.97 10.80
C GLN A 283 -15.71 -8.80 9.77
N PRO A 284 -16.70 -7.92 9.87
CA PRO A 284 -17.01 -6.95 8.81
C PRO A 284 -15.85 -5.98 8.51
N TYR A 285 -15.11 -5.52 9.51
CA TYR A 285 -13.94 -4.66 9.32
C TYR A 285 -12.82 -5.34 8.54
N PHE A 286 -12.57 -6.63 8.83
CA PHE A 286 -11.57 -7.40 8.11
C PHE A 286 -12.03 -7.71 6.68
N VAL A 287 -13.29 -8.06 6.49
CA VAL A 287 -13.88 -8.29 5.16
C VAL A 287 -13.80 -7.01 4.31
N SER A 288 -14.10 -5.84 4.89
CA SER A 288 -13.95 -4.55 4.20
C SER A 288 -12.49 -4.30 3.77
N TYR A 289 -11.54 -4.60 4.64
CA TYR A 289 -10.11 -4.48 4.32
C TYR A 289 -9.70 -5.46 3.21
N VAL A 290 -10.12 -6.73 3.26
CA VAL A 290 -9.87 -7.73 2.21
C VAL A 290 -10.48 -7.27 0.88
N LYS A 291 -11.70 -6.73 0.89
CA LYS A 291 -12.34 -6.17 -0.30
C LYS A 291 -11.48 -5.06 -0.93
N GLN A 292 -10.99 -4.11 -0.14
CA GLN A 292 -10.09 -3.05 -0.63
C GLN A 292 -8.81 -3.61 -1.28
N LEU A 293 -8.22 -4.66 -0.72
CA LEU A 293 -7.05 -5.30 -1.31
C LEU A 293 -7.38 -5.97 -2.64
N LEU A 294 -8.50 -6.68 -2.70
CA LEU A 294 -8.93 -7.36 -3.93
C LEU A 294 -9.26 -6.38 -5.06
N GLU A 295 -9.88 -5.24 -4.74
CA GLU A 295 -10.22 -4.18 -5.71
C GLU A 295 -9.00 -3.51 -6.33
N GLN A 296 -7.81 -3.59 -5.70
CA GLN A 296 -6.56 -3.09 -6.28
C GLN A 296 -5.99 -4.03 -7.36
N GLU A 297 -6.21 -5.34 -7.22
CA GLU A 297 -5.59 -6.36 -8.07
C GLU A 297 -6.56 -6.92 -9.11
N PHE A 298 -7.85 -6.98 -8.78
CA PHE A 298 -8.85 -7.60 -9.62
C PHE A 298 -9.89 -6.58 -10.06
N SER A 299 -10.33 -6.69 -11.32
CA SER A 299 -11.52 -5.94 -11.74
C SER A 299 -12.73 -6.40 -10.91
N THR A 300 -13.64 -5.50 -10.66
CA THR A 300 -14.83 -5.80 -9.86
C THR A 300 -15.74 -6.85 -10.55
N ASP A 301 -15.66 -7.01 -11.89
CA ASP A 301 -16.29 -8.13 -12.59
C ASP A 301 -15.85 -9.47 -12.04
N VAL A 302 -14.55 -9.62 -11.82
CA VAL A 302 -13.95 -10.83 -11.28
C VAL A 302 -14.34 -11.05 -9.84
N LEU A 303 -14.36 -9.98 -9.05
CA LEU A 303 -14.72 -10.07 -7.64
C LEU A 303 -16.18 -10.47 -7.42
N PHE A 304 -17.09 -10.00 -8.27
CA PHE A 304 -18.52 -10.20 -8.03
C PHE A 304 -19.15 -11.29 -8.90
N LYS A 305 -18.46 -11.77 -9.94
CA LYS A 305 -18.98 -12.79 -10.88
C LYS A 305 -18.04 -13.97 -11.08
N GLY A 306 -16.78 -13.81 -10.69
CA GLY A 306 -15.72 -14.77 -11.04
C GLY A 306 -15.74 -16.06 -10.24
N GLY A 307 -16.58 -16.18 -9.23
CA GLY A 307 -16.64 -17.38 -8.40
C GLY A 307 -15.30 -17.69 -7.71
N LEU A 308 -14.56 -16.65 -7.28
CA LEU A 308 -13.28 -16.84 -6.62
C LEU A 308 -13.47 -17.43 -5.22
N THR A 309 -12.47 -18.19 -4.76
CA THR A 309 -12.33 -18.55 -3.35
C THR A 309 -11.11 -17.83 -2.79
N VAL A 310 -11.34 -16.86 -1.89
CA VAL A 310 -10.29 -16.05 -1.27
C VAL A 310 -9.99 -16.60 0.13
N LYS A 311 -8.83 -17.25 0.28
CA LYS A 311 -8.37 -17.81 1.56
C LYS A 311 -7.63 -16.74 2.35
N THR A 312 -8.13 -16.45 3.54
CA THR A 312 -7.59 -15.39 4.39
C THR A 312 -6.83 -15.91 5.60
N THR A 313 -6.19 -14.99 6.30
CA THR A 313 -5.36 -15.29 7.49
C THR A 313 -6.12 -15.19 8.80
N ILE A 314 -7.34 -14.62 8.78
CA ILE A 314 -8.10 -14.31 9.99
C ILE A 314 -8.41 -15.58 10.79
N ASP A 315 -8.18 -15.53 12.08
CA ASP A 315 -8.51 -16.62 12.99
C ASP A 315 -9.83 -16.30 13.71
N PRO A 316 -10.92 -16.99 13.41
CA PRO A 316 -12.24 -16.65 13.95
C PRO A 316 -12.32 -16.76 15.46
N THR A 317 -11.54 -17.66 16.07
CA THR A 317 -11.50 -17.83 17.53
C THR A 317 -10.78 -16.66 18.19
N MET A 318 -9.61 -16.29 17.68
CA MET A 318 -8.86 -15.13 18.17
C MET A 318 -9.63 -13.83 17.93
N GLN A 319 -10.27 -13.69 16.76
CA GLN A 319 -11.08 -12.52 16.42
C GLN A 319 -12.23 -12.33 17.40
N GLN A 320 -12.96 -13.37 17.73
CA GLN A 320 -14.06 -13.30 18.70
C GLN A 320 -13.57 -12.86 20.10
N VAL A 321 -12.39 -13.37 20.53
CA VAL A 321 -11.78 -12.96 21.80
C VAL A 321 -11.38 -11.47 21.74
N ALA A 322 -10.85 -11.00 20.62
CA ALA A 322 -10.46 -9.61 20.44
C ALA A 322 -11.68 -8.67 20.47
N GLU A 323 -12.74 -9.00 19.74
CA GLU A 323 -14.00 -8.23 19.71
C GLU A 323 -14.65 -8.16 21.09
N ASN A 324 -14.70 -9.29 21.79
CA ASN A 324 -15.26 -9.31 23.16
C ASN A 324 -14.43 -8.44 24.12
N ALA A 325 -13.09 -8.54 24.07
CA ALA A 325 -12.22 -7.75 24.95
C ALA A 325 -12.34 -6.24 24.68
N VAL A 326 -12.43 -5.84 23.40
CA VAL A 326 -12.65 -4.43 23.02
C VAL A 326 -14.02 -3.96 23.48
N ARG A 327 -15.08 -4.71 23.23
CA ARG A 327 -16.46 -4.36 23.59
C ARG A 327 -16.61 -4.24 25.11
N GLU A 328 -16.19 -5.25 25.87
CA GLU A 328 -16.27 -5.25 27.34
C GLU A 328 -15.50 -4.06 27.96
N GLN A 329 -14.37 -3.68 27.36
CA GLN A 329 -13.60 -2.53 27.82
C GLN A 329 -14.30 -1.20 27.53
N LEU A 330 -14.83 -1.03 26.32
CA LEU A 330 -15.57 0.19 25.94
C LEU A 330 -16.85 0.34 26.77
N ASP A 331 -17.57 -0.76 27.05
CA ASP A 331 -18.73 -0.78 27.97
C ASP A 331 -18.33 -0.37 29.40
N THR A 332 -17.17 -0.86 29.87
CA THR A 332 -16.64 -0.50 31.20
C THR A 332 -16.28 1.00 31.28
N LEU A 333 -15.70 1.53 30.21
CA LEU A 333 -15.37 2.95 30.11
C LEU A 333 -16.64 3.81 30.06
N SER A 334 -17.66 3.35 29.34
CA SER A 334 -18.99 4.01 29.22
C SER A 334 -18.86 5.49 28.83
N LEU A 335 -18.14 5.77 27.75
CA LEU A 335 -17.93 7.10 27.17
C LEU A 335 -18.52 7.10 25.76
N ASP A 336 -19.57 7.89 25.54
CA ASP A 336 -20.27 7.98 24.27
C ASP A 336 -19.34 8.41 23.15
N GLY A 337 -19.32 7.66 22.03
CA GLY A 337 -18.51 7.92 20.86
C GLY A 337 -17.02 7.58 21.01
N LEU A 338 -16.58 7.06 22.16
CA LEU A 338 -15.23 6.52 22.33
C LEU A 338 -15.13 5.18 21.60
N ASP A 339 -14.07 4.99 20.81
CA ASP A 339 -13.87 3.77 20.06
C ASP A 339 -12.44 3.22 20.17
N MET A 340 -12.21 2.01 19.64
CA MET A 340 -10.93 1.31 19.76
C MET A 340 -10.64 0.49 18.49
N GLY A 341 -9.43 0.68 17.94
CA GLY A 341 -8.89 -0.17 16.90
C GLY A 341 -7.88 -1.17 17.45
N MET A 342 -7.97 -2.45 17.03
CA MET A 342 -7.04 -3.49 17.43
C MET A 342 -6.61 -4.35 16.26
N VAL A 343 -5.30 -4.57 16.11
CA VAL A 343 -4.74 -5.52 15.14
C VAL A 343 -3.79 -6.46 15.85
N VAL A 344 -3.88 -7.74 15.49
CA VAL A 344 -2.96 -8.77 15.94
C VAL A 344 -2.36 -9.48 14.75
N VAL A 345 -1.04 -9.54 14.69
CA VAL A 345 -0.30 -10.26 13.65
C VAL A 345 0.58 -11.36 14.24
N ASP A 346 0.76 -12.42 13.50
CA ASP A 346 1.76 -13.46 13.79
C ASP A 346 3.14 -12.96 13.32
N PRO A 347 4.12 -12.77 14.23
CA PRO A 347 5.44 -12.26 13.87
C PRO A 347 6.21 -13.15 12.90
N LYS A 348 5.93 -14.45 12.87
CA LYS A 348 6.67 -15.44 12.06
C LYS A 348 6.21 -15.46 10.60
N THR A 349 4.96 -15.10 10.35
CA THR A 349 4.34 -15.19 9.03
C THR A 349 3.90 -13.82 8.47
N GLY A 350 3.69 -12.82 9.34
CA GLY A 350 3.04 -11.55 8.98
C GLY A 350 1.51 -11.67 8.87
N TYR A 351 0.93 -12.83 9.16
CA TYR A 351 -0.51 -13.08 9.01
C TYR A 351 -1.33 -12.26 10.01
N ILE A 352 -2.32 -11.55 9.51
CA ILE A 352 -3.30 -10.84 10.33
C ILE A 352 -4.22 -11.88 10.96
N LYS A 353 -4.13 -12.04 12.29
CA LYS A 353 -4.92 -12.99 13.07
C LYS A 353 -6.22 -12.38 13.59
N CYS A 354 -6.20 -11.08 13.92
CA CYS A 354 -7.37 -10.32 14.33
C CYS A 354 -7.33 -8.91 13.75
N MET A 355 -8.51 -8.39 13.44
CA MET A 355 -8.70 -6.99 13.04
C MET A 355 -10.06 -6.51 13.60
N VAL A 356 -10.02 -5.65 14.60
CA VAL A 356 -11.19 -5.01 15.19
C VAL A 356 -11.10 -3.52 14.85
N GLY A 357 -12.04 -3.03 14.06
CA GLY A 357 -12.05 -1.64 13.60
C GLY A 357 -12.88 -0.70 14.46
N GLY A 358 -13.67 -1.23 15.41
CA GLY A 358 -14.52 -0.42 16.29
C GLY A 358 -15.48 -1.29 17.12
N TYR A 359 -16.32 -0.61 17.93
CA TYR A 359 -17.29 -1.25 18.81
C TYR A 359 -18.37 -2.03 18.04
N ASP A 360 -19.00 -1.39 17.07
CA ASP A 360 -20.05 -2.01 16.24
C ASP A 360 -20.02 -1.42 14.83
N TYR A 361 -19.74 -2.28 13.86
CA TYR A 361 -19.69 -1.93 12.45
C TYR A 361 -21.02 -1.35 11.93
N ASN A 362 -22.15 -1.87 12.42
CA ASN A 362 -23.47 -1.47 11.93
C ASN A 362 -24.02 -0.20 12.59
N ALA A 363 -23.42 0.21 13.71
CA ALA A 363 -23.83 1.44 14.41
C ALA A 363 -23.09 2.70 13.88
N ASP A 364 -21.96 2.52 13.20
CA ASP A 364 -21.21 3.60 12.57
C ASP A 364 -21.66 3.78 11.11
N GLU A 365 -22.36 4.85 10.81
CA GLU A 365 -22.82 5.17 9.44
C GLU A 365 -21.66 5.34 8.46
N ASN A 366 -20.46 5.71 8.94
CA ASN A 366 -19.27 5.90 8.12
C ASN A 366 -18.41 4.64 8.01
N HIS A 367 -18.69 3.59 8.76
CA HIS A 367 -17.94 2.32 8.79
C HIS A 367 -16.42 2.49 8.94
N VAL A 368 -15.97 3.47 9.74
CA VAL A 368 -14.55 3.77 9.90
C VAL A 368 -13.81 2.56 10.49
N ASN A 369 -12.84 2.04 9.75
CA ASN A 369 -11.98 0.95 10.24
C ASN A 369 -10.78 1.51 11.02
N HIS A 370 -10.91 1.67 12.34
CA HIS A 370 -9.81 2.18 13.17
C HIS A 370 -8.57 1.28 13.20
N ALA A 371 -8.67 0.04 12.75
CA ALA A 371 -7.52 -0.85 12.60
C ALA A 371 -6.57 -0.39 11.48
N THR A 372 -7.10 0.29 10.46
CA THR A 372 -6.35 0.81 9.30
C THR A 372 -6.27 2.33 9.28
N ALA A 373 -7.13 3.03 10.02
CA ALA A 373 -7.13 4.48 10.09
C ALA A 373 -5.85 5.01 10.76
N LYS A 374 -5.26 6.05 10.16
CA LYS A 374 -4.02 6.65 10.64
C LYS A 374 -4.29 7.65 11.76
N ARG A 375 -3.54 7.51 12.86
CA ARG A 375 -3.67 8.33 14.07
C ARG A 375 -2.29 8.69 14.62
N PRO A 376 -2.11 9.85 15.28
CA PRO A 376 -0.87 10.19 15.94
C PRO A 376 -0.50 9.13 17.00
N VAL A 377 0.71 8.58 16.88
CA VAL A 377 1.10 7.39 17.66
C VAL A 377 1.73 7.71 19.02
N GLY A 378 2.06 8.97 19.26
CA GLY A 378 2.65 9.38 20.52
C GLY A 378 3.87 8.56 20.92
N SER A 379 4.01 8.31 22.21
CA SER A 379 5.20 7.64 22.77
C SER A 379 5.47 6.20 22.30
N THR A 380 4.59 5.56 21.52
CA THR A 380 4.91 4.26 20.93
C THR A 380 6.01 4.38 19.88
N PHE A 381 6.15 5.53 19.22
CA PHE A 381 7.23 5.82 18.29
C PHE A 381 8.64 5.70 18.93
N LYS A 382 8.77 5.89 20.23
CA LYS A 382 10.04 5.77 20.95
C LYS A 382 10.72 4.41 20.81
N ALA A 383 9.96 3.35 20.53
CA ALA A 383 10.53 2.03 20.25
C ALA A 383 11.41 2.03 18.99
N PHE A 384 11.06 2.81 17.97
CA PHE A 384 11.84 2.95 16.74
C PHE A 384 13.11 3.76 16.99
N THR A 385 13.03 4.81 17.80
CA THR A 385 14.21 5.58 18.25
C THR A 385 15.15 4.71 19.08
N LEU A 386 14.62 3.88 19.98
CA LEU A 386 15.40 2.91 20.77
C LEU A 386 16.12 1.90 19.87
N ALA A 387 15.39 1.30 18.93
CA ALA A 387 15.94 0.33 18.00
C ALA A 387 17.07 0.96 17.15
N THR A 388 16.87 2.18 16.66
CA THR A 388 17.89 2.92 15.92
C THR A 388 19.10 3.23 16.81
N ALA A 389 18.89 3.60 18.06
CA ALA A 389 19.98 3.88 19.01
C ALA A 389 20.82 2.63 19.27
N ILE A 390 20.22 1.48 19.53
CA ILE A 390 20.88 0.19 19.74
C ILE A 390 21.65 -0.22 18.47
N GLN A 391 21.03 -0.14 17.29
CA GLN A 391 21.66 -0.44 15.99
C GLN A 391 22.88 0.43 15.72
N ASN A 392 22.87 1.68 16.21
CA ASN A 392 24.02 2.58 16.11
C ASN A 392 25.07 2.42 17.23
N GLY A 393 24.90 1.42 18.10
CA GLY A 393 25.83 1.06 19.16
C GLY A 393 25.63 1.82 20.47
N MET A 394 24.44 2.38 20.73
CA MET A 394 24.13 2.99 22.02
C MET A 394 23.76 1.92 23.04
N ASN A 395 24.48 1.89 24.17
CA ASN A 395 24.19 0.96 25.24
C ASN A 395 22.92 1.41 26.00
N PRO A 396 21.94 0.53 26.24
CA PRO A 396 20.74 0.88 27.02
C PRO A 396 20.99 1.34 28.46
N ASN A 397 22.18 1.11 29.00
CA ASN A 397 22.61 1.60 30.31
C ASN A 397 23.25 2.99 30.27
N VAL A 398 23.30 3.67 29.11
CA VAL A 398 23.75 5.05 29.03
C VAL A 398 22.85 5.96 29.88
N THR A 399 23.44 6.91 30.58
CA THR A 399 22.70 7.83 31.47
C THR A 399 22.22 9.07 30.71
N LEU A 400 20.96 9.41 30.88
CA LEU A 400 20.28 10.56 30.28
C LEU A 400 19.80 11.50 31.39
N ASN A 401 19.80 12.79 31.12
CA ASN A 401 19.12 13.77 31.97
C ASN A 401 17.62 13.82 31.63
N CYS A 402 16.81 13.23 32.49
CA CYS A 402 15.36 13.17 32.29
C CYS A 402 14.60 14.17 33.18
N ASN A 403 15.24 15.29 33.55
CA ASN A 403 14.54 16.42 34.22
C ASN A 403 13.59 17.13 33.23
N SER A 404 12.56 17.70 33.76
CA SER A 404 11.50 18.40 33.02
C SER A 404 11.31 19.82 33.59
N PRO A 405 11.12 20.87 32.76
CA PRO A 405 11.19 20.84 31.30
C PRO A 405 12.63 20.78 30.75
N LEU A 406 12.79 20.41 29.48
CA LEU A 406 14.05 20.41 28.76
C LEU A 406 13.85 21.09 27.42
N LYS A 407 14.76 22.04 27.08
CA LYS A 407 14.74 22.72 25.80
C LYS A 407 15.48 21.89 24.75
N ALA A 408 14.79 21.47 23.71
CA ALA A 408 15.37 20.72 22.61
C ALA A 408 16.36 21.62 21.82
N LYS A 409 17.49 21.04 21.40
CA LYS A 409 18.54 21.77 20.69
C LYS A 409 18.02 22.30 19.34
N GLY A 410 18.34 23.55 19.07
CA GLY A 410 17.94 24.19 17.81
C GLY A 410 16.47 24.68 17.76
N THR A 411 15.74 24.58 18.87
CA THR A 411 14.35 25.05 18.96
C THR A 411 14.14 26.02 20.13
N THR A 412 13.02 26.74 20.08
CA THR A 412 12.51 27.53 21.23
C THR A 412 11.57 26.69 22.09
N THR A 413 11.18 25.47 21.63
CA THR A 413 10.20 24.61 22.26
C THR A 413 10.78 23.94 23.50
N GLU A 414 10.07 24.04 24.61
CA GLU A 414 10.33 23.28 25.81
C GLU A 414 9.54 21.97 25.77
N VAL A 415 10.25 20.87 25.96
CA VAL A 415 9.67 19.52 26.04
C VAL A 415 9.46 19.17 27.50
N GLN A 416 8.27 18.71 27.86
CA GLN A 416 7.92 18.26 29.18
C GLN A 416 7.65 16.76 29.23
N ASN A 417 8.00 16.11 30.33
CA ASN A 417 7.50 14.78 30.64
C ASN A 417 6.02 14.89 31.07
N TYR A 418 5.30 13.77 31.03
CA TYR A 418 3.91 13.72 31.49
C TYR A 418 3.81 14.33 32.92
N ALA A 419 2.78 15.16 33.12
CA ALA A 419 2.57 15.92 34.37
C ALA A 419 3.83 16.71 34.84
N ASN A 420 4.69 17.11 33.88
CA ASN A 420 5.97 17.83 34.15
C ASN A 420 6.91 17.11 35.14
N GLN A 421 6.83 15.77 35.20
CA GLN A 421 7.61 14.98 36.15
C GLN A 421 9.08 14.95 35.82
N SER A 422 9.96 15.24 36.76
CA SER A 422 11.42 15.12 36.64
C SER A 422 11.88 13.78 37.21
N TYR A 423 12.63 13.03 36.38
CA TYR A 423 13.17 11.70 36.73
C TYR A 423 14.66 11.75 37.14
N GLY A 424 15.30 12.92 37.02
CA GLY A 424 16.74 13.05 37.26
C GLY A 424 17.60 12.38 36.19
N ASN A 425 18.80 11.97 36.58
CA ASN A 425 19.71 11.24 35.72
C ASN A 425 19.46 9.73 35.83
N ILE A 426 18.84 9.16 34.79
CA ILE A 426 18.46 7.74 34.72
C ILE A 426 19.01 7.09 33.45
N THR A 427 19.07 5.76 33.44
CA THR A 427 19.49 5.03 32.25
C THR A 427 18.46 5.11 31.13
N LEU A 428 18.88 4.93 29.86
CA LEU A 428 17.97 4.83 28.72
C LEU A 428 16.91 3.72 28.95
N LYS A 429 17.32 2.62 29.57
CA LYS A 429 16.41 1.52 29.95
C LYS A 429 15.31 2.02 30.89
N GLN A 430 15.65 2.79 31.93
CA GLN A 430 14.68 3.42 32.85
C GLN A 430 13.86 4.53 32.16
N ALA A 431 14.49 5.36 31.33
CA ALA A 431 13.81 6.39 30.55
C ALA A 431 12.74 5.80 29.60
N THR A 432 13.01 4.60 29.05
CA THR A 432 12.05 3.84 28.24
C THR A 432 10.88 3.34 29.11
N ALA A 433 11.19 2.76 30.27
CA ALA A 433 10.18 2.25 31.20
C ALA A 433 9.20 3.35 31.69
N TYR A 434 9.73 4.54 31.96
CA TYR A 434 8.93 5.71 32.37
C TYR A 434 8.43 6.56 31.20
N SER A 435 8.75 6.17 29.97
CA SER A 435 8.38 6.91 28.75
C SER A 435 8.83 8.38 28.74
N SER A 436 10.03 8.70 29.29
CA SER A 436 10.53 10.07 29.40
C SER A 436 10.62 10.76 28.02
N ASN A 437 9.90 11.87 27.84
CA ASN A 437 9.98 12.71 26.64
C ASN A 437 11.33 13.39 26.57
N THR A 438 11.78 14.00 27.68
CA THR A 438 13.04 14.74 27.76
C THR A 438 14.27 13.85 27.54
N GLY A 439 14.21 12.58 27.96
CA GLY A 439 15.24 11.59 27.66
C GLY A 439 15.29 11.22 26.18
N TYR A 440 14.14 10.98 25.58
CA TYR A 440 14.07 10.51 24.17
C TYR A 440 14.41 11.58 23.14
N ILE A 441 14.14 12.85 23.39
CA ILE A 441 14.65 13.96 22.55
C ILE A 441 16.17 13.90 22.45
N GLN A 442 16.86 13.69 23.56
CA GLN A 442 18.33 13.61 23.58
C GLN A 442 18.85 12.38 22.81
N VAL A 443 18.13 11.25 22.91
CA VAL A 443 18.47 10.04 22.14
C VAL A 443 18.32 10.30 20.65
N ALA A 444 17.20 10.89 20.22
CA ALA A 444 16.94 11.22 18.82
C ALA A 444 18.00 12.21 18.27
N GLU A 445 18.34 13.25 19.02
CA GLU A 445 19.39 14.19 18.65
C GLU A 445 20.76 13.50 18.51
N ALA A 446 21.08 12.58 19.43
CA ALA A 446 22.37 11.89 19.44
C ALA A 446 22.51 10.88 18.29
N VAL A 447 21.41 10.23 17.89
CA VAL A 447 21.38 9.23 16.81
C VAL A 447 21.19 9.90 15.44
N GLY A 448 20.35 10.92 15.37
CA GLY A 448 19.93 11.64 14.18
C GLY A 448 18.62 11.12 13.59
N ASN A 449 17.67 12.01 13.39
CA ASN A 449 16.33 11.71 12.88
C ASN A 449 16.32 10.98 11.52
N SER A 450 17.25 11.34 10.61
CA SER A 450 17.35 10.69 9.30
C SER A 450 17.59 9.18 9.40
N LYS A 451 18.30 8.70 10.44
CA LYS A 451 18.51 7.27 10.67
C LYS A 451 17.26 6.61 11.23
N ILE A 452 16.52 7.32 12.10
CA ILE A 452 15.24 6.85 12.64
C ILE A 452 14.23 6.71 11.49
N ILE A 453 14.11 7.72 10.62
CA ILE A 453 13.28 7.68 9.42
C ILE A 453 13.69 6.52 8.51
N SER A 454 15.00 6.28 8.32
CA SER A 454 15.47 5.14 7.52
C SER A 454 15.10 3.79 8.11
N LEU A 455 15.11 3.64 9.44
CA LEU A 455 14.64 2.42 10.12
C LEU A 455 13.15 2.25 9.94
N VAL A 456 12.36 3.31 10.17
CA VAL A 456 10.90 3.32 10.06
C VAL A 456 10.43 2.88 8.66
N LYS A 457 11.09 3.37 7.60
CA LYS A 457 10.84 2.89 6.23
C LYS A 457 11.05 1.38 6.06
N LYS A 458 12.10 0.82 6.67
CA LYS A 458 12.37 -0.61 6.60
C LYS A 458 11.36 -1.44 7.40
N LEU A 459 10.65 -0.82 8.32
CA LEU A 459 9.56 -1.40 9.10
C LEU A 459 8.19 -1.25 8.41
N GLY A 460 8.17 -0.88 7.11
CA GLY A 460 6.97 -0.79 6.30
C GLY A 460 6.14 0.48 6.47
N ILE A 461 6.63 1.46 7.24
CA ILE A 461 5.95 2.73 7.48
C ILE A 461 6.47 3.77 6.47
N ASP A 462 5.60 4.43 5.72
CA ASP A 462 5.97 5.44 4.74
C ASP A 462 5.97 6.84 5.36
N PRO A 463 7.14 7.48 5.59
CA PRO A 463 7.19 8.78 6.25
C PRO A 463 6.42 9.89 5.53
N ALA A 464 6.26 9.81 4.22
CA ALA A 464 5.52 10.82 3.46
C ALA A 464 4.00 10.67 3.63
N LYS A 465 3.50 9.43 3.60
CA LYS A 465 2.07 9.12 3.81
C LYS A 465 1.67 9.23 5.28
N ASP A 466 2.61 9.03 6.20
CA ASP A 466 2.39 8.97 7.65
C ASP A 466 2.75 10.28 8.36
N ASN A 467 2.96 11.35 7.61
CA ASN A 467 3.30 12.69 8.12
C ASN A 467 4.45 12.67 9.13
N ILE A 468 5.49 11.84 8.88
CA ILE A 468 6.68 11.76 9.73
C ILE A 468 7.69 12.78 9.25
N GLU A 469 7.70 13.93 9.88
CA GLU A 469 8.60 15.03 9.54
C GLU A 469 9.91 14.95 10.32
N ASP A 470 11.02 15.41 9.72
CA ASP A 470 12.33 15.55 10.37
C ASP A 470 12.35 16.78 11.29
N VAL A 471 11.64 16.69 12.40
CA VAL A 471 11.55 17.74 13.41
C VAL A 471 12.13 17.25 14.74
N PRO A 472 12.61 18.15 15.61
CA PRO A 472 13.24 17.77 16.89
C PRO A 472 12.35 16.90 17.79
N VAL A 473 11.02 17.04 17.71
CA VAL A 473 10.03 16.30 18.53
C VAL A 473 9.51 15.02 17.85
N MET A 474 9.99 14.65 16.66
CA MET A 474 9.55 13.47 15.91
C MET A 474 9.50 12.19 16.76
N THR A 475 10.50 12.00 17.62
CA THR A 475 10.60 10.82 18.50
C THR A 475 9.43 10.71 19.50
N LEU A 476 8.65 11.77 19.70
CA LEU A 476 7.47 11.76 20.55
C LEU A 476 6.22 11.26 19.83
N GLY A 477 6.33 10.95 18.50
CA GLY A 477 5.28 10.34 17.72
C GLY A 477 4.28 11.32 17.14
N THR A 478 4.78 12.36 16.48
CA THR A 478 3.97 13.37 15.76
C THR A 478 3.37 12.83 14.46
N GLY A 479 3.94 11.75 13.90
CA GLY A 479 3.41 11.10 12.70
C GLY A 479 2.15 10.29 12.97
N SER A 480 1.31 10.11 11.95
CA SER A 480 0.05 9.37 12.00
C SER A 480 0.22 8.01 11.33
N ILE A 481 0.12 6.93 12.11
CA ILE A 481 0.35 5.55 11.67
C ILE A 481 -0.86 4.71 12.11
N SER A 482 -1.23 3.70 11.33
CA SER A 482 -2.35 2.82 11.65
C SER A 482 -1.96 1.72 12.66
N PRO A 483 -2.92 1.15 13.42
CA PRO A 483 -2.68 -0.04 14.23
C PRO A 483 -2.11 -1.21 13.43
N LEU A 484 -2.53 -1.40 12.18
CA LEU A 484 -2.01 -2.43 11.29
C LEU A 484 -0.50 -2.29 11.05
N GLU A 485 -0.06 -1.09 10.67
CA GLU A 485 1.37 -0.79 10.44
C GLU A 485 2.17 -0.91 11.74
N MET A 486 1.62 -0.44 12.86
CA MET A 486 2.27 -0.53 14.17
C MET A 486 2.40 -1.98 14.65
N ALA A 487 1.38 -2.83 14.43
CA ALA A 487 1.46 -4.25 14.78
C ALA A 487 2.55 -4.97 13.98
N ALA A 488 2.63 -4.74 12.66
CA ALA A 488 3.67 -5.30 11.78
C ALA A 488 5.09 -4.81 12.16
N ALA A 489 5.23 -3.51 12.46
CA ALA A 489 6.51 -2.95 12.89
C ALA A 489 6.99 -3.55 14.22
N TYR A 490 6.09 -3.71 15.21
CA TYR A 490 6.43 -4.34 16.49
C TYR A 490 6.66 -5.85 16.39
N ALA A 491 5.97 -6.53 15.45
CA ALA A 491 6.21 -7.93 15.14
C ALA A 491 7.68 -8.19 14.73
N THR A 492 8.34 -7.21 14.10
CA THR A 492 9.76 -7.28 13.74
C THR A 492 10.64 -7.45 14.97
N PHE A 493 10.31 -6.81 16.10
CA PHE A 493 11.06 -6.99 17.35
C PHE A 493 10.84 -8.37 17.95
N ALA A 494 9.62 -8.92 17.80
CA ALA A 494 9.24 -10.22 18.35
C ALA A 494 9.96 -11.39 17.64
N ASN A 495 10.20 -11.28 16.33
CA ASN A 495 10.74 -12.36 15.50
C ASN A 495 12.24 -12.26 15.16
N GLY A 496 13.01 -11.57 15.99
CA GLY A 496 14.45 -11.48 15.80
C GLY A 496 14.92 -10.48 14.75
N GLY A 497 14.09 -9.49 14.42
CA GLY A 497 14.47 -8.36 13.56
C GLY A 497 14.11 -8.51 12.09
N TYR A 498 13.27 -9.48 11.73
CA TYR A 498 12.77 -9.67 10.38
C TYR A 498 11.40 -9.00 10.21
N TYR A 499 11.33 -8.00 9.37
CA TYR A 499 10.07 -7.39 8.97
C TYR A 499 9.35 -8.25 7.94
N ARG A 500 8.04 -8.42 8.15
CA ARG A 500 7.09 -8.98 7.20
C ARG A 500 5.95 -8.00 7.00
N GLN A 501 5.57 -7.79 5.75
CA GLN A 501 4.36 -7.06 5.45
C GLN A 501 3.14 -7.81 6.05
N PRO A 502 2.16 -7.09 6.61
CA PRO A 502 0.96 -7.75 7.10
C PRO A 502 0.16 -8.38 5.95
N ILE A 503 -0.20 -9.64 6.10
CA ILE A 503 -0.86 -10.46 5.09
C ILE A 503 -2.28 -10.81 5.54
N ALA A 504 -3.27 -10.43 4.73
CA ALA A 504 -4.67 -10.77 4.91
C ALA A 504 -5.10 -11.96 4.05
N ILE A 505 -4.49 -12.13 2.88
CA ILE A 505 -4.86 -13.14 1.87
C ILE A 505 -3.67 -14.07 1.65
N THR A 506 -3.89 -15.38 1.78
CA THR A 506 -2.87 -16.39 1.55
C THR A 506 -2.93 -16.99 0.16
N GLU A 507 -4.15 -17.16 -0.37
CA GLU A 507 -4.37 -17.81 -1.67
C GLU A 507 -5.69 -17.32 -2.26
N ILE A 508 -5.74 -17.24 -3.58
CA ILE A 508 -6.96 -16.96 -4.33
C ILE A 508 -7.08 -18.02 -5.41
N ASP A 509 -8.14 -18.79 -5.33
CA ASP A 509 -8.46 -19.79 -6.33
C ASP A 509 -9.52 -19.27 -7.30
N SER A 510 -9.41 -19.67 -8.56
CA SER A 510 -10.48 -19.50 -9.53
C SER A 510 -11.65 -20.44 -9.24
N ARG A 511 -12.77 -20.23 -9.90
CA ARG A 511 -13.94 -21.12 -9.89
C ARG A 511 -13.62 -22.59 -10.18
N THR A 512 -12.63 -22.86 -11.04
CA THR A 512 -12.18 -24.22 -11.39
C THR A 512 -11.17 -24.81 -10.42
N GLY A 513 -10.78 -24.07 -9.36
CA GLY A 513 -9.76 -24.48 -8.42
C GLY A 513 -8.31 -24.24 -8.88
N SER A 514 -8.13 -23.48 -9.97
CA SER A 514 -6.78 -23.03 -10.37
C SER A 514 -6.32 -21.90 -9.45
N VAL A 515 -5.09 -22.00 -8.93
CA VAL A 515 -4.51 -20.97 -8.07
C VAL A 515 -4.15 -19.74 -8.91
N LEU A 516 -4.82 -18.61 -8.64
CA LEU A 516 -4.56 -17.31 -9.29
C LEU A 516 -3.51 -16.49 -8.53
N TYR A 517 -3.54 -16.59 -7.19
CA TYR A 517 -2.59 -15.94 -6.30
C TYR A 517 -2.22 -16.88 -5.17
N GLN A 518 -0.95 -16.92 -4.83
CA GLN A 518 -0.45 -17.59 -3.63
C GLN A 518 0.61 -16.74 -2.98
N HIS A 519 0.40 -16.41 -1.70
CA HIS A 519 1.37 -15.66 -0.94
C HIS A 519 2.69 -16.42 -0.82
N THR A 520 3.80 -15.71 -1.05
CA THR A 520 5.15 -16.22 -0.82
C THR A 520 5.84 -15.37 0.24
N ASP A 521 6.30 -15.99 1.34
CA ASP A 521 7.00 -15.27 2.42
C ASP A 521 8.29 -14.63 1.90
N ASN A 522 8.42 -13.33 2.11
CA ASN A 522 9.58 -12.54 1.70
C ASN A 522 10.03 -11.59 2.83
N PRO A 523 10.59 -12.13 3.93
CA PRO A 523 11.02 -11.32 5.07
C PRO A 523 12.24 -10.47 4.74
N SER A 524 12.27 -9.25 5.24
CA SER A 524 13.45 -8.38 5.17
C SER A 524 14.10 -8.22 6.54
N GLN A 525 15.41 -8.48 6.65
CA GLN A 525 16.12 -8.27 7.91
C GLN A 525 16.37 -6.78 8.14
N VAL A 526 15.74 -6.23 9.16
CA VAL A 526 15.84 -4.81 9.57
C VAL A 526 16.82 -4.63 10.72
N LEU A 527 16.80 -5.58 11.67
CA LEU A 527 17.71 -5.65 12.82
C LEU A 527 18.38 -7.02 12.83
N THR A 528 19.56 -7.12 13.42
CA THR A 528 20.10 -8.42 13.79
C THR A 528 19.31 -9.02 14.97
N GLU A 529 19.33 -10.33 15.13
CA GLU A 529 18.66 -10.99 16.26
C GLU A 529 19.09 -10.43 17.62
N GLY A 530 20.40 -10.13 17.77
CA GLY A 530 20.94 -9.53 18.99
C GLY A 530 20.44 -8.09 19.23
N GLU A 531 20.27 -7.30 18.17
CA GLU A 531 19.69 -5.96 18.28
C GLU A 531 18.21 -6.04 18.67
N ALA A 532 17.44 -6.92 18.03
CA ALA A 532 16.02 -7.17 18.36
C ALA A 532 15.85 -7.66 19.80
N ALA A 533 16.71 -8.60 20.25
CA ALA A 533 16.74 -9.07 21.61
C ALA A 533 17.04 -7.95 22.62
N ALA A 534 17.99 -7.06 22.28
CA ALA A 534 18.31 -5.91 23.13
C ALA A 534 17.17 -4.88 23.20
N VAL A 535 16.46 -4.64 22.10
CA VAL A 535 15.24 -3.81 22.07
C VAL A 535 14.16 -4.44 22.96
N THR A 536 13.92 -5.75 22.80
CA THR A 536 12.91 -6.50 23.55
C THR A 536 13.22 -6.52 25.06
N ASP A 537 14.49 -6.68 25.46
CA ASP A 537 14.90 -6.60 26.86
C ASP A 537 14.55 -5.23 27.48
N VAL A 538 14.81 -4.13 26.76
CA VAL A 538 14.43 -2.79 27.21
C VAL A 538 12.91 -2.60 27.28
N LEU A 539 12.19 -3.02 26.24
CA LEU A 539 10.72 -2.88 26.19
C LEU A 539 10.02 -3.82 27.19
N SER A 540 10.62 -4.96 27.56
CA SER A 540 10.10 -5.80 28.63
C SER A 540 10.12 -5.09 30.00
N GLY A 541 11.04 -4.13 30.19
CA GLY A 541 11.09 -3.27 31.37
C GLY A 541 9.92 -2.30 31.50
N VAL A 542 9.29 -1.92 30.39
CA VAL A 542 8.06 -1.11 30.37
C VAL A 542 6.90 -1.85 31.05
N MET A 543 6.87 -3.18 30.91
CA MET A 543 5.79 -4.05 31.39
C MET A 543 5.98 -4.54 32.81
N LYS A 544 6.98 -4.02 33.55
CA LYS A 544 7.37 -4.50 34.89
C LYS A 544 7.53 -3.36 35.88
N GLY A 545 7.30 -3.65 37.15
CA GLY A 545 7.56 -2.72 38.25
C GLY A 545 6.77 -1.43 38.13
N SER A 546 7.48 -0.30 38.04
CA SER A 546 6.90 1.04 37.84
C SER A 546 6.87 1.50 36.39
N GLY A 547 7.07 0.59 35.44
CA GLY A 547 6.93 0.88 34.02
C GLY A 547 5.49 1.19 33.62
N THR A 548 5.31 2.05 32.61
CA THR A 548 3.98 2.55 32.19
C THR A 548 3.04 1.45 31.67
N GLY A 549 3.57 0.28 31.30
CA GLY A 549 2.81 -0.88 30.82
C GLY A 549 2.56 -1.95 31.87
N ALA A 550 2.94 -1.75 33.14
CA ALA A 550 2.89 -2.79 34.17
C ALA A 550 1.49 -3.37 34.43
N ALA A 551 0.41 -2.56 34.23
CA ALA A 551 -0.97 -3.03 34.34
C ALA A 551 -1.34 -4.12 33.30
N GLY A 552 -0.65 -4.15 32.16
CA GLY A 552 -0.80 -5.15 31.10
C GLY A 552 -0.01 -6.45 31.33
N ALA A 553 0.54 -6.68 32.52
CA ALA A 553 1.31 -7.88 32.84
C ALA A 553 0.46 -9.14 32.63
N LEU A 554 0.99 -10.11 31.87
CA LEU A 554 0.32 -11.35 31.55
C LEU A 554 0.40 -12.35 32.69
N SER A 555 -0.65 -13.15 32.85
CA SER A 555 -0.68 -14.27 33.80
C SER A 555 -0.24 -15.61 33.17
N VAL A 556 -0.25 -15.70 31.85
CA VAL A 556 0.28 -16.86 31.11
C VAL A 556 1.80 -16.87 31.17
N ASN A 557 2.38 -18.06 31.10
CA ASN A 557 3.83 -18.25 31.19
C ASN A 557 4.53 -17.98 29.84
N GLN A 558 4.33 -16.79 29.28
CA GLN A 558 4.99 -16.33 28.04
C GLN A 558 5.84 -15.09 28.32
N PRO A 559 6.98 -14.90 27.67
CA PRO A 559 7.69 -13.63 27.73
C PRO A 559 6.94 -12.58 26.89
N TYR A 560 6.97 -11.34 27.35
CA TYR A 560 6.28 -10.24 26.67
C TYR A 560 7.02 -8.92 26.83
N ALA A 561 6.80 -8.04 25.86
CA ALA A 561 7.34 -6.68 25.83
C ALA A 561 6.31 -5.74 25.20
N GLY A 562 6.47 -4.44 25.41
CA GLY A 562 5.55 -3.47 24.82
C GLY A 562 5.88 -2.03 25.15
N LYS A 563 5.08 -1.12 24.58
CA LYS A 563 5.21 0.32 24.80
C LYS A 563 3.83 0.98 24.79
N THR A 564 3.59 1.84 25.78
CA THR A 564 2.41 2.71 25.86
C THR A 564 2.64 3.97 25.03
N GLY A 565 1.56 4.51 24.48
CA GLY A 565 1.51 5.79 23.79
C GLY A 565 0.39 6.67 24.32
N THR A 566 0.64 7.94 24.39
CA THR A 566 -0.33 8.97 24.73
C THR A 566 0.06 10.22 23.95
N THR A 567 -0.89 10.83 23.27
CA THR A 567 -0.69 12.13 22.60
C THR A 567 -1.00 13.27 23.56
N ASP A 568 -0.68 14.48 23.15
CA ASP A 568 -1.01 15.69 23.90
C ASP A 568 -2.52 15.75 24.15
N ASN A 569 -2.91 16.28 25.30
CA ASN A 569 -4.31 16.35 25.77
C ASN A 569 -5.03 14.99 25.87
N THR A 570 -4.31 13.87 25.86
CA THR A 570 -4.88 12.51 25.97
C THR A 570 -5.95 12.18 24.93
N THR A 571 -5.81 12.69 23.70
CA THR A 571 -6.78 12.49 22.62
C THR A 571 -6.63 11.15 21.90
N ASN A 572 -5.43 10.57 21.91
CA ASN A 572 -5.12 9.25 21.37
C ASN A 572 -4.32 8.44 22.38
N LEU A 573 -4.83 7.29 22.75
CA LEU A 573 -4.16 6.35 23.64
C LEU A 573 -3.75 5.11 22.87
N TRP A 574 -2.50 4.69 23.04
CA TRP A 574 -1.93 3.57 22.34
C TRP A 574 -1.29 2.55 23.26
N PHE A 575 -1.31 1.32 22.82
CA PHE A 575 -0.44 0.28 23.34
C PHE A 575 -0.01 -0.65 22.20
N CYS A 576 1.29 -0.85 22.05
CA CYS A 576 1.85 -1.87 21.16
C CYS A 576 2.63 -2.86 22.01
N GLY A 577 2.21 -4.13 22.02
CA GLY A 577 2.82 -5.18 22.82
C GLY A 577 2.89 -6.50 22.10
N TYR A 578 3.83 -7.35 22.49
CA TYR A 578 4.07 -8.61 21.81
C TYR A 578 4.61 -9.70 22.72
N THR A 579 4.36 -10.93 22.30
CA THR A 579 5.00 -12.17 22.73
C THR A 579 5.75 -12.78 21.53
N PRO A 580 6.49 -13.88 21.65
CA PRO A 580 7.06 -14.55 20.48
C PRO A 580 6.04 -15.04 19.45
N GLN A 581 4.78 -15.26 19.88
CA GLN A 581 3.72 -15.82 19.04
C GLN A 581 2.85 -14.74 18.38
N LEU A 582 2.62 -13.60 19.06
CA LEU A 582 1.66 -12.58 18.63
C LEU A 582 2.17 -11.17 18.90
N ALA A 583 1.97 -10.27 17.96
CA ALA A 583 2.18 -8.83 18.12
C ALA A 583 0.85 -8.11 17.96
N CYS A 584 0.54 -7.22 18.89
CA CYS A 584 -0.73 -6.52 19.00
C CYS A 584 -0.50 -5.00 19.06
N ALA A 585 -1.26 -4.25 18.28
CA ALA A 585 -1.37 -2.81 18.41
C ALA A 585 -2.82 -2.41 18.69
N LEU A 586 -2.99 -1.54 19.67
CA LEU A 586 -4.27 -1.01 20.15
C LEU A 586 -4.24 0.51 20.09
N TRP A 587 -5.27 1.09 19.53
CA TRP A 587 -5.58 2.52 19.58
C TRP A 587 -6.93 2.73 20.27
N THR A 588 -7.06 3.80 21.05
CA THR A 588 -8.32 4.27 21.65
C THR A 588 -8.44 5.77 21.46
N GLY A 589 -9.59 6.22 20.99
CA GLY A 589 -9.89 7.62 20.75
C GLY A 589 -11.31 7.86 20.25
N TYR A 590 -11.58 9.06 19.80
CA TYR A 590 -12.88 9.43 19.22
C TYR A 590 -12.77 9.51 17.69
N SER A 591 -13.74 8.95 16.99
CA SER A 591 -13.85 9.08 15.52
C SER A 591 -14.09 10.54 15.11
N ALA A 592 -14.82 11.29 15.94
CA ALA A 592 -15.20 12.68 15.69
C ALA A 592 -14.03 13.70 15.79
N GLY A 593 -12.81 13.26 16.13
CA GLY A 593 -11.64 14.13 16.18
C GLY A 593 -10.84 14.04 17.49
N GLU A 594 -9.98 15.03 17.69
CA GLU A 594 -9.05 15.10 18.84
C GLU A 594 -9.74 15.55 20.12
N ILE A 595 -10.59 14.69 20.69
CA ILE A 595 -11.34 14.93 21.92
C ILE A 595 -10.58 14.29 23.09
N PRO A 596 -10.31 15.01 24.20
CA PRO A 596 -9.65 14.44 25.38
C PRO A 596 -10.43 13.27 25.97
N ILE A 597 -9.75 12.15 26.20
CA ILE A 597 -10.35 10.93 26.78
C ILE A 597 -10.35 11.07 28.30
N GLN A 598 -11.47 11.49 28.85
CA GLN A 598 -11.62 11.81 30.27
C GLN A 598 -12.86 11.12 30.88
N LYS A 599 -12.75 10.70 32.13
CA LYS A 599 -13.88 10.23 32.92
C LYS A 599 -13.95 11.02 34.21
N TYR A 600 -15.09 11.67 34.45
CA TYR A 600 -15.31 12.56 35.61
C TYR A 600 -14.26 13.68 35.72
N GLY A 601 -13.79 14.22 34.61
CA GLY A 601 -12.79 15.29 34.55
C GLY A 601 -11.34 14.86 34.83
N THR A 602 -11.08 13.55 34.86
CA THR A 602 -9.74 12.97 34.99
C THR A 602 -9.33 12.28 33.70
N ASP A 603 -8.13 12.60 33.22
CA ASP A 603 -7.56 11.95 32.04
C ASP A 603 -7.44 10.44 32.24
N LEU A 604 -7.93 9.67 31.28
CA LEU A 604 -7.66 8.24 31.20
C LEU A 604 -6.32 8.00 30.50
N LEU A 605 -5.66 6.92 30.87
CA LEU A 605 -4.38 6.52 30.32
C LEU A 605 -4.45 5.07 29.83
N GLY A 606 -3.39 4.59 29.20
CA GLY A 606 -3.31 3.24 28.67
C GLY A 606 -3.52 2.13 29.72
N ASP A 607 -3.23 2.40 30.99
CA ASP A 607 -3.44 1.45 32.11
C ASP A 607 -4.91 1.13 32.36
N SER A 608 -5.78 2.08 32.11
CA SER A 608 -7.24 1.95 32.28
C SER A 608 -8.00 1.74 30.97
N THR A 609 -7.33 1.76 29.81
CA THR A 609 -7.95 1.63 28.48
C THR A 609 -7.41 0.42 27.70
N ASN A 610 -6.23 0.54 27.09
CA ASN A 610 -5.67 -0.45 26.17
C ASN A 610 -5.03 -1.67 26.86
N LEU A 611 -4.39 -1.46 28.03
CA LEU A 611 -3.69 -2.56 28.72
C LEU A 611 -4.64 -3.65 29.25
N PRO A 612 -5.85 -3.35 29.76
CA PRO A 612 -6.82 -4.39 30.10
C PRO A 612 -7.19 -5.27 28.90
N VAL A 613 -7.42 -4.67 27.73
CA VAL A 613 -7.74 -5.41 26.49
C VAL A 613 -6.58 -6.32 26.07
N PHE A 614 -5.36 -5.78 26.00
CA PHE A 614 -4.17 -6.57 25.70
C PHE A 614 -4.01 -7.77 26.63
N LYS A 615 -4.13 -7.52 27.95
CA LYS A 615 -4.00 -8.54 28.98
C LYS A 615 -5.07 -9.62 28.86
N GLN A 616 -6.33 -9.23 28.70
CA GLN A 616 -7.46 -10.15 28.55
C GLN A 616 -7.27 -11.01 27.29
N PHE A 617 -7.02 -10.39 26.16
CA PHE A 617 -6.81 -11.08 24.89
C PHE A 617 -5.65 -12.07 24.96
N MET A 618 -4.44 -11.61 25.31
CA MET A 618 -3.25 -12.46 25.33
C MET A 618 -3.36 -13.60 26.34
N ASN A 619 -3.91 -13.36 27.53
CA ASN A 619 -4.12 -14.41 28.52
C ASN A 619 -5.11 -15.48 28.00
N THR A 620 -6.16 -15.06 27.31
CA THR A 620 -7.17 -15.99 26.78
C THR A 620 -6.59 -16.85 25.67
N VAL A 621 -5.99 -16.22 24.65
CA VAL A 621 -5.53 -16.93 23.45
C VAL A 621 -4.24 -17.74 23.66
N LEU A 622 -3.41 -17.34 24.62
CA LEU A 622 -2.15 -18.04 24.93
C LEU A 622 -2.26 -19.03 26.09
N THR A 623 -3.44 -19.17 26.70
CA THR A 623 -3.65 -20.18 27.76
C THR A 623 -3.51 -21.59 27.16
N GLY A 624 -2.63 -22.40 27.76
CA GLY A 624 -2.38 -23.78 27.32
C GLY A 624 -1.42 -23.91 26.14
N THR A 625 -0.93 -22.81 25.57
CA THR A 625 0.10 -22.87 24.53
C THR A 625 1.47 -23.16 25.14
N GLU A 626 2.35 -23.80 24.35
CA GLU A 626 3.73 -24.00 24.76
C GLU A 626 4.43 -22.67 24.95
N ARG A 627 5.33 -22.60 25.96
CA ARG A 627 6.16 -21.44 26.16
C ARG A 627 7.16 -21.30 25.01
N GLU A 628 7.17 -20.16 24.39
CA GLU A 628 8.19 -19.78 23.42
C GLU A 628 9.10 -18.67 23.99
N GLU A 629 10.33 -18.63 23.53
CA GLU A 629 11.28 -17.58 23.89
C GLU A 629 11.54 -16.65 22.71
N PHE A 630 11.83 -15.39 22.99
CA PHE A 630 12.29 -14.48 21.95
C PHE A 630 13.62 -14.95 21.37
N ALA A 631 13.83 -14.68 20.08
CA ALA A 631 15.10 -14.97 19.44
C ALA A 631 16.27 -14.30 20.20
N THR A 632 17.33 -15.05 20.39
CA THR A 632 18.55 -14.57 21.02
C THR A 632 19.69 -14.67 20.02
N GLY A 633 20.31 -13.54 19.68
CA GLY A 633 21.45 -13.48 18.80
C GLY A 633 22.71 -13.02 19.51
N THR A 634 23.78 -12.80 18.74
CA THR A 634 25.00 -12.19 19.25
C THR A 634 24.70 -10.79 19.76
N ALA A 635 25.05 -10.50 21.00
CA ALA A 635 24.83 -9.18 21.61
C ALA A 635 25.40 -8.05 20.75
N PRO A 636 24.68 -6.91 20.62
CA PRO A 636 25.19 -5.78 19.85
C PRO A 636 26.52 -5.26 20.38
N THR A 637 27.38 -4.81 19.48
CA THR A 637 28.62 -4.13 19.86
C THR A 637 28.30 -2.69 20.24
N TYR A 638 28.47 -2.38 21.52
CA TYR A 638 28.21 -1.02 22.01
C TYR A 638 29.45 -0.15 21.92
N LYS A 639 29.28 1.11 21.49
CA LYS A 639 30.29 2.15 21.52
C LYS A 639 30.51 2.60 22.97
N ASN A 640 31.70 3.19 23.22
CA ASN A 640 31.94 3.78 24.52
C ASN A 640 30.91 4.87 24.82
N ASN A 641 30.33 4.88 26.04
CA ASN A 641 29.32 5.83 26.43
C ASN A 641 29.76 7.30 26.33
N SER A 642 31.03 7.60 26.40
CA SER A 642 31.58 8.95 26.21
C SER A 642 31.41 9.54 24.82
N VAL A 643 31.11 8.70 23.81
CA VAL A 643 30.74 9.14 22.45
C VAL A 643 29.40 9.84 22.41
N TRP A 644 28.50 9.46 23.32
CA TRP A 644 27.15 10.00 23.40
C TRP A 644 27.13 11.20 24.35
N LYS A 645 26.77 12.36 23.83
CA LYS A 645 26.68 13.61 24.60
C LYS A 645 25.23 13.95 24.87
N PHE A 646 24.88 13.94 26.16
CA PHE A 646 23.54 14.30 26.64
C PHE A 646 23.61 15.53 27.55
N TYR A 647 22.49 16.19 27.72
CA TYR A 647 22.39 17.43 28.49
C TYR A 647 22.73 17.19 29.98
N GLY A 648 23.75 17.89 30.49
CA GLY A 648 24.08 17.88 31.91
C GLY A 648 24.56 16.55 32.49
N THR A 649 24.89 15.57 31.64
CA THR A 649 25.44 14.28 32.10
C THR A 649 26.93 14.20 31.76
N ASN A 650 27.78 14.00 32.78
CA ASN A 650 29.15 13.56 32.55
C ASN A 650 29.14 12.03 32.45
N ASN A 651 29.10 11.50 31.24
CA ASN A 651 29.24 10.04 30.99
C ASN A 651 30.66 9.52 31.16
N THR A 652 31.52 10.29 31.78
CA THR A 652 32.88 9.84 32.19
C THR A 652 32.76 9.22 33.57
N LYS A 653 33.04 7.93 33.72
CA LYS A 653 33.42 7.35 35.00
C LYS A 653 34.70 8.11 35.44
N LYS A 654 34.61 8.85 36.53
CA LYS A 654 35.79 9.28 37.30
C LYS A 654 36.41 7.98 37.81
N THR A 655 37.48 7.55 37.18
CA THR A 655 38.44 6.64 37.81
C THR A 655 39.04 7.45 38.95
N GLU A 656 38.61 7.18 40.17
CA GLU A 656 39.40 7.57 41.36
C GLU A 656 40.67 6.68 41.33
N ASN A 657 41.76 7.30 41.02
CA ASN A 657 43.10 7.13 41.60
C ASN A 657 44.12 7.80 40.66
N ASP A 658 44.67 8.87 41.13
CA ASP A 658 46.08 9.18 41.32
C ASP A 658 46.22 10.70 41.41
N ASP A 659 46.22 11.17 42.68
CA ASP A 659 47.01 12.34 43.05
C ASP A 659 48.46 11.90 43.07
N LYS A 660 49.27 12.53 42.22
CA LYS A 660 50.65 12.96 42.58
C LYS A 660 51.28 13.75 41.45
N ASP A 661 51.57 14.99 41.83
CA ASP A 661 52.73 15.84 41.51
C ASP A 661 53.57 15.47 40.28
N GLU A 662 53.80 16.42 39.39
CA GLU A 662 54.95 17.30 39.38
C GLU A 662 54.97 18.14 38.10
N ASN A 663 55.47 19.35 38.29
CA ASN A 663 55.87 20.34 37.30
C ASN A 663 56.96 19.79 36.36
N GLU A 664 57.01 20.33 35.19
CA GLU A 664 58.15 21.08 34.61
C GLU A 664 58.24 20.92 33.08
N ASP A 665 58.33 22.08 32.50
CA ASP A 665 59.21 22.55 31.39
C ASP A 665 59.05 22.01 29.96
N GLU A 666 58.69 22.98 29.13
CA GLU A 666 59.28 23.41 27.82
C GLU A 666 60.01 22.37 26.96
N GLU A 667 59.60 22.25 25.70
CA GLU A 667 60.41 22.69 24.55
C GLU A 667 59.77 22.49 23.21
N GLU A 668 59.85 23.51 22.40
CA GLU A 668 59.53 23.60 20.98
C GLU A 668 60.25 22.52 20.15
N THR A 669 59.64 22.04 19.14
CA THR A 669 60.32 21.85 17.86
C THR A 669 59.35 21.94 16.66
N THR A 670 59.57 22.98 15.93
CA THR A 670 59.09 23.36 14.62
C THR A 670 59.53 22.38 13.54
N THR A 671 58.67 22.03 12.61
CA THR A 671 59.12 21.82 11.23
C THR A 671 58.05 22.27 10.25
N THR A 672 58.41 23.31 9.57
CA THR A 672 57.76 24.01 8.46
C THR A 672 57.85 23.19 7.17
N THR A 673 56.82 23.22 6.35
CA THR A 673 57.04 23.31 4.90
C THR A 673 55.90 24.12 4.24
N THR A 674 56.35 25.17 3.65
CA THR A 674 55.71 26.28 2.95
C THR A 674 55.42 25.92 1.49
N THR A 675 54.37 26.52 0.92
CA THR A 675 54.38 27.19 -0.41
C THR A 675 53.02 27.89 -0.56
N THR A 676 52.88 29.18 -0.39
CA THR A 676 53.09 30.37 -1.25
C THR A 676 52.24 30.26 -2.56
N THR A 677 51.38 31.16 -2.99
CA THR A 677 51.46 32.62 -3.23
C THR A 677 50.07 33.02 -3.78
N THR A 678 49.47 34.15 -3.86
CA THR A 678 49.77 35.57 -3.72
C THR A 678 48.49 36.39 -3.95
N THR A 679 48.24 37.33 -3.07
CA THR A 679 47.80 38.75 -3.21
C THR A 679 46.93 39.18 -4.41
N THR A 680 45.90 40.01 -4.22
CA THR A 680 46.04 41.45 -4.10
C THR A 680 44.72 42.11 -3.67
N GLU A 681 44.71 42.95 -2.65
CA GLU A 681 44.13 44.21 -2.35
C GLU A 681 43.30 44.90 -3.48
N THR A 682 42.22 45.62 -3.19
CA THR A 682 42.25 46.98 -2.62
C THR A 682 40.81 47.48 -2.34
N THR A 683 40.62 48.08 -1.15
CA THR A 683 39.91 49.32 -0.77
C THR A 683 38.57 49.71 -1.45
N GLY A 684 37.56 50.00 -0.66
CA GLY A 684 37.24 51.28 -0.08
C GLY A 684 35.81 51.69 -0.20
N GLY A 685 35.20 52.16 0.88
CA GLY A 685 34.31 53.32 0.88
C GLY A 685 32.82 53.08 0.93
N ASP A 686 32.27 53.06 2.08
CA ASP A 686 31.41 54.04 2.76
C ASP A 686 30.00 54.39 2.17
N THR A 687 29.07 54.40 3.10
CA THR A 687 27.90 55.28 3.31
C THR A 687 26.53 54.94 2.70
N THR A 688 25.63 54.72 3.68
CA THR A 688 24.28 55.28 3.85
C THR A 688 23.09 54.85 2.99
N GLY A 689 22.12 54.31 3.71
CA GLY A 689 20.80 54.96 3.74
C GLY A 689 19.69 54.36 2.91
N GLY A 690 18.61 53.94 3.59
CA GLY A 690 17.28 54.27 3.11
C GLY A 690 16.36 53.14 2.71
N THR A 691 15.52 52.73 3.62
CA THR A 691 14.05 52.53 3.51
C THR A 691 13.41 52.05 2.19
N GLY A 692 12.55 51.03 2.30
CA GLY A 692 11.31 51.08 1.52
C GLY A 692 10.85 49.79 0.87
N THR A 693 9.92 49.13 1.53
CA THR A 693 8.64 48.54 1.05
C THR A 693 8.52 47.82 -0.30
N THR A 694 7.84 46.70 -0.15
CA THR A 694 6.80 46.09 -1.02
C THR A 694 7.18 45.36 -2.30
N GLY A 695 6.66 44.16 -2.35
CA GLY A 695 5.87 43.71 -3.50
C GLY A 695 6.42 42.62 -4.38
N GLY A 696 5.84 41.43 -4.27
CA GLY A 696 5.25 40.80 -5.45
C GLY A 696 6.06 39.84 -6.29
N SER A 697 5.70 38.59 -6.15
CA SER A 697 5.16 37.76 -7.25
C SER A 697 6.09 37.18 -8.32
N THR A 698 5.87 35.90 -8.46
CA THR A 698 5.80 35.09 -9.69
C THR A 698 7.06 34.54 -10.35
N GLY A 699 6.94 33.25 -10.53
CA GLY A 699 7.23 32.56 -11.80
C GLY A 699 8.58 31.89 -11.88
N GLY A 700 8.63 30.64 -11.96
CA GLY A 700 8.40 29.82 -13.09
C GLY A 700 9.64 29.04 -13.53
N SER A 701 9.50 27.74 -13.52
CA SER A 701 9.69 26.84 -14.63
C SER A 701 11.08 26.37 -15.07
N THR A 702 11.05 25.07 -15.32
CA THR A 702 11.81 24.23 -16.28
C THR A 702 13.22 23.86 -15.88
N GLY A 703 13.65 22.63 -15.93
CA GLY A 703 13.35 21.45 -16.77
C GLY A 703 14.63 20.70 -17.03
N GLY A 704 14.55 19.39 -17.31
CA GLY A 704 15.60 18.65 -18.01
C GLY A 704 16.20 17.49 -17.22
N SER A 705 15.69 16.30 -17.34
CA SER A 705 15.95 15.16 -18.20
C SER A 705 17.42 14.74 -18.38
N THR A 706 17.69 13.51 -18.04
CA THR A 706 18.36 12.37 -18.72
C THR A 706 18.74 11.36 -17.65
N GLY A 707 18.35 10.07 -17.65
CA GLY A 707 18.50 9.06 -18.67
C GLY A 707 19.55 8.06 -18.21
N GLY A 708 19.16 6.81 -17.90
CA GLY A 708 20.09 5.73 -17.57
C GLY A 708 19.35 4.43 -17.24
N ASP A 709 19.43 3.56 -18.18
CA ASP A 709 18.90 2.22 -18.33
C ASP A 709 19.43 1.22 -17.29
N GLY A 710 18.59 0.29 -16.85
CA GLY A 710 19.01 -0.84 -16.02
C GLY A 710 17.83 -1.74 -15.70
N GLY A 711 17.66 -2.80 -16.51
CA GLY A 711 16.57 -3.77 -16.39
C GLY A 711 16.44 -4.39 -15.01
N THR A 712 15.20 -4.39 -14.53
CA THR A 712 14.79 -5.07 -13.30
C THR A 712 13.79 -6.16 -13.65
N PRO A 713 13.81 -7.31 -12.98
CA PRO A 713 12.81 -8.36 -13.19
C PRO A 713 11.43 -7.87 -12.71
N THR A 714 10.41 -8.29 -13.43
CA THR A 714 9.00 -8.02 -13.16
C THR A 714 8.66 -8.39 -11.70
N PRO A 715 8.15 -7.48 -10.89
CA PRO A 715 7.71 -7.82 -9.54
C PRO A 715 6.42 -8.64 -9.60
N THR A 716 6.37 -9.68 -8.82
CA THR A 716 5.14 -10.36 -8.41
C THR A 716 4.19 -9.33 -7.79
N PRO A 717 2.90 -9.34 -8.09
CA PRO A 717 1.96 -8.36 -7.52
C PRO A 717 1.99 -8.43 -5.98
N THR A 718 2.27 -7.30 -5.36
CA THR A 718 2.27 -7.14 -3.91
C THR A 718 1.00 -6.40 -3.54
N LEU A 719 0.07 -7.08 -2.88
CA LEU A 719 -1.13 -6.47 -2.32
C LEU A 719 -0.70 -5.50 -1.20
N THR A 720 -0.63 -4.22 -1.51
CA THR A 720 -0.34 -3.18 -0.53
C THR A 720 -1.61 -2.39 -0.23
N PRO A 721 -1.95 -2.14 1.04
CA PRO A 721 -3.12 -1.34 1.36
C PRO A 721 -2.93 0.11 0.91
N ASP A 722 -3.95 0.66 0.26
CA ASP A 722 -4.05 2.09 0.00
C ASP A 722 -4.54 2.82 1.27
N PRO A 723 -4.07 4.02 1.57
CA PRO A 723 -4.54 4.76 2.74
C PRO A 723 -6.04 5.05 2.61
N SER A 724 -6.77 4.79 3.70
CA SER A 724 -8.16 5.17 3.84
C SER A 724 -8.38 6.65 3.49
N PRO A 725 -9.44 7.01 2.80
CA PRO A 725 -9.75 8.41 2.55
C PRO A 725 -9.96 9.14 3.88
N THR A 726 -9.28 10.24 4.05
CA THR A 726 -9.57 11.20 5.13
C THR A 726 -11.00 11.70 4.96
N PRO A 727 -11.80 11.80 6.02
CA PRO A 727 -13.11 12.45 5.93
C PRO A 727 -12.90 13.91 5.49
N ASP A 728 -13.60 14.30 4.46
CA ASP A 728 -13.63 15.68 3.96
C ASP A 728 -14.36 16.55 4.99
N ASP A 729 -13.65 17.50 5.59
CA ASP A 729 -14.22 18.54 6.46
C ASP A 729 -15.02 19.52 5.61
N THR A 730 -16.26 19.18 5.29
CA THR A 730 -17.24 20.18 4.83
C THR A 730 -18.60 19.92 5.44
N VAL A 731 -18.81 20.50 6.62
CA VAL A 731 -20.16 20.87 7.06
C VAL A 731 -20.20 22.39 7.16
N GLY A 732 -20.91 22.99 6.23
CA GLY A 732 -21.46 24.31 6.33
C GLY A 732 -22.95 24.24 6.63
#